data_f8a412c209e439b22da42067bb667df9
#
_entry.id   f8a412c209e439b22da42067bb667df9
#
_cell.length_a   1.000
_cell.length_b   1.000
_cell.length_c   1.000
_cell.angle_alpha   90.00
_cell.angle_beta   90.00
_cell.angle_gamma   90.00
#
_symmetry.space_group_name_H-M   'P 1'
#
loop_
_entity.id
_entity.type
_entity.pdbx_description
1 polymer ?
#
loop_
_entity_poly.entity_id
_entity_poly.type
_entity_poly.pdbx_seq_one_letter_code
_entity_poly.pdbx_strand_id
1 'polypeptide(L)'
;MTDTTRLAALREEIRAHDHAYYVLDNPRIADAEYDALMRELRALEAASGEPVPADSPTRRVGGKADSAFAPVAHSVPMLSLDNVFSAEEFHAFIKRLQERLDHSGLRLSAEPKFDGLAISLRYENGVLVRAATRGDGATGEDVTANVRTIRAIPLRLLDTAPPAVIDIRGEIYMPKAAFAALNAAAERDGGKTFANPRNAAAGSLRQLDPAITASRKLSFFAYGLGAHDGYALPATYSDLLAQYRAWGVPVCPLQRALDSVAAAVAYMADLGEKRHALPYEIDGVVYKADYYADQQAAGFVSRAPRWAVAWKFPAVEKTTLVEAIDVQVGRTGAITPVARLRPVEVGGVTVTNATLHNADEVARKDVRVGDTVFVRRAGDVIPEIVKTVLEARPAESQPFAMPTHCPDCGSEIIRPEGEAVARCSGGLHCRAQRAQALIHFASRKALDIQGLGDKLIEQLVRDDRLHSPADLFALTLEDWAALPRMAEKSAQNILAALEAAKSTTLARFIYALGIREVGNVSAELLARHYRELPALMAASEEDLQAIDGIGPVMAQYIRHFFLDDANRAVIAALQAAGIHWPVVEAPVIAADSPLAGKTVVITGTLPTMSRDEAAAHIASLGGKTASAVSKKTDYLLAGDKAGSKLEKAQALGVAIIDEAQLLAWLAP
;
A
#
# COMPACT_ATOMS: atom_id res chain seq x y z
N MET A 1 33.61 -40.24 3.40
CA MET A 1 32.32 -39.55 3.65
C MET A 1 31.33 -40.17 2.69
N THR A 2 30.15 -40.54 3.13
CA THR A 2 29.09 -40.94 2.20
C THR A 2 28.67 -39.73 1.37
N ASP A 3 28.23 -39.94 0.12
CA ASP A 3 27.79 -38.83 -0.78
C ASP A 3 26.74 -37.93 -0.14
N THR A 4 25.85 -38.49 0.67
CA THR A 4 24.82 -37.76 1.43
C THR A 4 25.43 -36.80 2.49
N THR A 5 26.49 -37.22 3.18
CA THR A 5 27.20 -36.39 4.15
C THR A 5 27.92 -35.25 3.45
N ARG A 6 28.52 -35.48 2.29
CA ARG A 6 29.20 -34.46 1.48
C ARG A 6 28.23 -33.43 0.94
N LEU A 7 27.06 -33.87 0.45
CA LEU A 7 25.97 -32.99 -0.02
C LEU A 7 25.51 -32.00 1.07
N ALA A 8 25.28 -32.52 2.29
CA ALA A 8 24.87 -31.67 3.40
C ALA A 8 25.97 -30.65 3.78
N ALA A 9 27.24 -31.09 3.84
CA ALA A 9 28.37 -30.23 4.13
C ALA A 9 28.58 -29.14 3.09
N LEU A 10 28.49 -29.46 1.79
CA LEU A 10 28.61 -28.48 0.69
C LEU A 10 27.50 -27.43 0.72
N ARG A 11 26.27 -27.82 0.98
CA ARG A 11 25.16 -26.87 1.11
C ARG A 11 25.41 -25.87 2.23
N GLU A 12 25.89 -26.33 3.36
CA GLU A 12 26.20 -25.49 4.52
C GLU A 12 27.40 -24.57 4.25
N GLU A 13 28.47 -25.11 3.67
CA GLU A 13 29.67 -24.37 3.29
C GLU A 13 29.34 -23.23 2.30
N ILE A 14 28.56 -23.52 1.25
CA ILE A 14 28.16 -22.50 0.26
C ILE A 14 27.25 -21.44 0.90
N ARG A 15 26.31 -21.82 1.81
CA ARG A 15 25.49 -20.85 2.54
C ARG A 15 26.34 -19.92 3.40
N ALA A 16 27.35 -20.44 4.08
CA ALA A 16 28.26 -19.64 4.89
C ALA A 16 29.06 -18.64 4.02
N HIS A 17 29.48 -19.04 2.81
CA HIS A 17 30.13 -18.15 1.85
C HIS A 17 29.19 -17.12 1.26
N ASP A 18 27.96 -17.49 0.91
CA ASP A 18 26.92 -16.56 0.48
C ASP A 18 26.66 -15.48 1.54
N HIS A 19 26.52 -15.88 2.80
CA HIS A 19 26.32 -14.96 3.92
C HIS A 19 27.52 -14.01 4.10
N ALA A 20 28.73 -14.55 4.07
CA ALA A 20 29.95 -13.75 4.21
C ALA A 20 30.10 -12.72 3.09
N TYR A 21 29.82 -13.11 1.86
CA TYR A 21 29.96 -12.24 0.67
C TYR A 21 28.82 -11.23 0.54
N TYR A 22 27.54 -11.69 0.56
CA TYR A 22 26.38 -10.86 0.21
C TYR A 22 25.75 -10.09 1.39
N VAL A 23 26.01 -10.53 2.62
CA VAL A 23 25.43 -9.92 3.82
C VAL A 23 26.47 -9.18 4.66
N LEU A 24 27.67 -9.78 4.82
CA LEU A 24 28.73 -9.22 5.65
C LEU A 24 29.77 -8.40 4.86
N ASP A 25 29.69 -8.38 3.52
CA ASP A 25 30.68 -7.75 2.63
C ASP A 25 32.13 -8.18 2.98
N ASN A 26 32.31 -9.45 3.35
CA ASN A 26 33.57 -10.04 3.79
C ASN A 26 33.80 -11.41 3.14
N PRO A 27 34.17 -11.46 1.84
CA PRO A 27 34.38 -12.72 1.13
C PRO A 27 35.54 -13.51 1.76
N ARG A 28 35.34 -14.83 1.99
CA ARG A 28 36.30 -15.72 2.62
C ARG A 28 37.06 -16.60 1.63
N ILE A 29 36.56 -16.72 0.40
CA ILE A 29 37.15 -17.50 -0.69
C ILE A 29 37.11 -16.69 -1.99
N ALA A 30 37.92 -17.08 -2.96
CA ALA A 30 37.93 -16.49 -4.29
C ALA A 30 36.70 -16.99 -5.13
N ASP A 31 36.26 -16.21 -6.10
CA ASP A 31 35.12 -16.55 -6.97
C ASP A 31 35.30 -17.91 -7.66
N ALA A 32 36.54 -18.25 -8.07
CA ALA A 32 36.86 -19.52 -8.72
C ALA A 32 36.67 -20.72 -7.77
N GLU A 33 36.95 -20.56 -6.48
CA GLU A 33 36.71 -21.58 -5.45
C GLU A 33 35.22 -21.75 -5.18
N TYR A 34 34.49 -20.65 -5.08
CA TYR A 34 33.04 -20.68 -4.93
C TYR A 34 32.37 -21.40 -6.13
N ASP A 35 32.79 -21.10 -7.35
CA ASP A 35 32.29 -21.74 -8.56
C ASP A 35 32.62 -23.25 -8.59
N ALA A 36 33.75 -23.67 -8.04
CA ALA A 36 34.12 -25.07 -7.90
C ALA A 36 33.18 -25.80 -6.94
N LEU A 37 32.89 -25.22 -5.75
CA LEU A 37 31.93 -25.76 -4.78
C LEU A 37 30.52 -25.89 -5.39
N MET A 38 30.06 -24.88 -6.11
CA MET A 38 28.77 -24.89 -6.79
C MET A 38 28.69 -25.96 -7.89
N ARG A 39 29.76 -26.21 -8.64
CA ARG A 39 29.81 -27.30 -9.64
C ARG A 39 29.76 -28.66 -8.97
N GLU A 40 30.53 -28.86 -7.90
CA GLU A 40 30.53 -30.11 -7.12
C GLU A 40 29.13 -30.39 -6.56
N LEU A 41 28.47 -29.38 -5.95
CA LEU A 41 27.13 -29.53 -5.41
C LEU A 41 26.11 -29.93 -6.50
N ARG A 42 26.13 -29.28 -7.65
CA ARG A 42 25.23 -29.64 -8.78
C ARG A 42 25.46 -31.08 -9.28
N ALA A 43 26.72 -31.50 -9.38
CA ALA A 43 27.05 -32.84 -9.82
C ALA A 43 26.54 -33.90 -8.84
N LEU A 44 26.73 -33.68 -7.54
CA LEU A 44 26.27 -34.63 -6.50
C LEU A 44 24.75 -34.64 -6.36
N GLU A 45 24.08 -33.48 -6.48
CA GLU A 45 22.61 -33.43 -6.50
C GLU A 45 22.02 -34.18 -7.71
N ALA A 46 22.62 -34.02 -8.89
CA ALA A 46 22.22 -34.76 -10.06
C ALA A 46 22.46 -36.29 -9.94
N ALA A 47 23.54 -36.70 -9.29
CA ALA A 47 23.90 -38.10 -9.09
C ALA A 47 23.04 -38.79 -8.00
N SER A 48 22.54 -38.05 -7.03
CA SER A 48 21.76 -38.62 -5.91
C SER A 48 20.40 -39.17 -6.34
N GLY A 49 19.81 -38.69 -7.44
CA GLY A 49 18.48 -39.08 -7.90
C GLY A 49 17.33 -38.59 -6.99
N GLU A 50 17.64 -37.90 -5.87
CA GLU A 50 16.66 -37.39 -4.94
C GLU A 50 16.20 -35.95 -5.34
N PRO A 51 14.96 -35.56 -4.97
CA PRO A 51 14.50 -34.18 -5.18
C PRO A 51 15.43 -33.18 -4.51
N VAL A 52 15.93 -32.20 -5.25
CA VAL A 52 16.77 -31.12 -4.70
C VAL A 52 15.95 -30.31 -3.70
N PRO A 53 16.40 -30.15 -2.44
CA PRO A 53 15.68 -29.39 -1.41
C PRO A 53 15.40 -27.94 -1.84
N ALA A 54 14.29 -27.38 -1.35
CA ALA A 54 13.87 -26.01 -1.68
C ALA A 54 14.88 -24.93 -1.27
N ASP A 55 15.68 -25.21 -0.25
CA ASP A 55 16.72 -24.33 0.32
C ASP A 55 18.13 -24.61 -0.21
N SER A 56 18.28 -25.50 -1.21
CA SER A 56 19.61 -25.72 -1.83
C SER A 56 20.08 -24.45 -2.56
N PRO A 57 21.36 -24.08 -2.43
CA PRO A 57 21.96 -22.98 -3.20
C PRO A 57 21.77 -23.13 -4.72
N THR A 58 21.64 -24.36 -5.23
CA THR A 58 21.41 -24.64 -6.66
C THR A 58 20.01 -24.27 -7.14
N ARG A 59 19.04 -24.10 -6.22
CA ARG A 59 17.66 -23.64 -6.53
C ARG A 59 17.53 -22.14 -6.79
N ARG A 60 18.59 -21.35 -6.61
CA ARG A 60 18.57 -19.91 -6.85
C ARG A 60 18.36 -19.53 -8.33
N VAL A 61 18.70 -20.44 -9.26
CA VAL A 61 18.54 -20.21 -10.71
C VAL A 61 17.88 -21.44 -11.32
N GLY A 62 16.66 -21.33 -11.86
CA GLY A 62 16.02 -22.43 -12.59
C GLY A 62 14.52 -22.61 -12.36
N GLY A 63 13.71 -21.52 -12.44
CA GLY A 63 12.25 -21.61 -12.63
C GLY A 63 11.90 -21.60 -14.12
N LYS A 64 10.83 -22.28 -14.55
CA LYS A 64 10.19 -22.02 -15.84
C LYS A 64 9.56 -20.63 -15.81
N ALA A 65 9.59 -19.93 -16.95
CA ALA A 65 8.85 -18.69 -17.12
C ALA A 65 7.35 -18.97 -16.95
N ASP A 66 6.72 -18.22 -16.02
CA ASP A 66 5.27 -18.26 -15.77
C ASP A 66 4.52 -17.34 -16.72
N SER A 67 3.23 -17.60 -16.93
CA SER A 67 2.38 -16.75 -17.77
C SER A 67 1.79 -15.57 -17.01
N ALA A 68 1.74 -15.62 -15.68
CA ALA A 68 1.26 -14.57 -14.77
C ALA A 68 1.69 -14.88 -13.33
N PHE A 69 1.72 -13.85 -12.47
CA PHE A 69 1.96 -14.01 -11.03
C PHE A 69 0.66 -14.39 -10.31
N ALA A 70 0.71 -15.44 -9.50
CA ALA A 70 -0.43 -15.83 -8.67
C ALA A 70 -0.69 -14.78 -7.56
N PRO A 71 -1.95 -14.50 -7.22
CA PRO A 71 -2.27 -13.63 -6.09
C PRO A 71 -1.97 -14.33 -4.76
N VAL A 72 -1.45 -13.58 -3.79
CA VAL A 72 -1.15 -14.04 -2.43
C VAL A 72 -1.82 -13.11 -1.43
N ALA A 73 -2.74 -13.65 -0.62
CA ALA A 73 -3.31 -12.91 0.50
C ALA A 73 -2.28 -12.81 1.65
N HIS A 74 -2.15 -11.61 2.22
CA HIS A 74 -1.32 -11.38 3.40
C HIS A 74 -2.10 -11.74 4.66
N SER A 75 -1.57 -12.65 5.49
CA SER A 75 -2.18 -13.02 6.78
C SER A 75 -2.29 -11.82 7.74
N VAL A 76 -1.32 -10.91 7.68
CA VAL A 76 -1.34 -9.59 8.33
C VAL A 76 -1.20 -8.54 7.24
N PRO A 77 -2.07 -7.52 7.14
CA PRO A 77 -1.99 -6.50 6.09
C PRO A 77 -0.64 -5.77 6.05
N MET A 78 -0.16 -5.46 4.85
CA MET A 78 1.04 -4.63 4.63
C MET A 78 0.63 -3.17 4.52
N LEU A 79 0.58 -2.48 5.65
CA LEU A 79 0.12 -1.09 5.73
C LEU A 79 1.13 -0.10 5.14
N SER A 80 0.62 1.07 4.76
CA SER A 80 1.46 2.24 4.45
C SER A 80 1.89 2.95 5.73
N LEU A 81 2.73 3.98 5.61
CA LEU A 81 3.10 4.88 6.70
C LEU A 81 2.53 6.26 6.42
N ASP A 82 2.11 6.97 7.47
CA ASP A 82 1.85 8.39 7.38
C ASP A 82 3.17 9.14 7.18
N ASN A 83 3.11 10.28 6.49
CA ASN A 83 4.29 11.07 6.19
C ASN A 83 4.28 12.38 6.99
N VAL A 84 5.49 12.83 7.36
CA VAL A 84 5.77 14.17 7.86
C VAL A 84 6.92 14.77 7.07
N PHE A 85 6.94 16.09 6.92
CA PHE A 85 7.89 16.80 6.07
C PHE A 85 8.68 17.87 6.83
N SER A 86 8.31 18.15 8.09
CA SER A 86 8.99 19.15 8.93
C SER A 86 9.20 18.63 10.35
N ALA A 87 10.07 19.31 11.09
CA ALA A 87 10.30 19.03 12.50
C ALA A 87 9.05 19.29 13.34
N GLU A 88 8.27 20.32 13.02
CA GLU A 88 7.02 20.66 13.69
C GLU A 88 5.98 19.55 13.55
N GLU A 89 5.81 19.02 12.33
CA GLU A 89 4.91 17.90 12.06
C GLU A 89 5.37 16.63 12.80
N PHE A 90 6.68 16.39 12.85
CA PHE A 90 7.24 15.27 13.61
C PHE A 90 7.00 15.43 15.11
N HIS A 91 7.22 16.62 15.67
CA HIS A 91 6.90 16.90 17.08
C HIS A 91 5.41 16.71 17.38
N ALA A 92 4.54 17.14 16.47
CA ALA A 92 3.10 16.94 16.60
C ALA A 92 2.72 15.44 16.56
N PHE A 93 3.38 14.62 15.72
CA PHE A 93 3.23 13.17 15.72
C PHE A 93 3.65 12.57 17.08
N ILE A 94 4.83 12.92 17.59
CA ILE A 94 5.32 12.44 18.88
C ILE A 94 4.37 12.79 20.01
N LYS A 95 3.90 14.05 20.05
CA LYS A 95 2.95 14.51 21.07
C LYS A 95 1.66 13.66 21.06
N ARG A 96 1.05 13.45 19.89
CA ARG A 96 -0.15 12.59 19.77
C ARG A 96 0.10 11.16 20.21
N LEU A 97 1.30 10.62 19.92
CA LEU A 97 1.67 9.26 20.33
C LEU A 97 1.83 9.19 21.86
N GLN A 98 2.53 10.14 22.50
CA GLN A 98 2.69 10.21 23.95
C GLN A 98 1.35 10.37 24.68
N GLU A 99 0.46 11.27 24.19
CA GLU A 99 -0.88 11.44 24.74
C GLU A 99 -1.72 10.15 24.66
N ARG A 100 -1.53 9.36 23.62
CA ARG A 100 -2.23 8.08 23.44
C ARG A 100 -1.69 7.00 24.36
N LEU A 101 -0.39 6.98 24.59
CA LEU A 101 0.29 5.98 25.43
C LEU A 101 0.22 6.35 26.93
N ASP A 102 -0.17 7.58 27.24
CA ASP A 102 -0.20 8.15 28.60
C ASP A 102 1.18 8.11 29.31
N HIS A 103 2.27 8.23 28.52
CA HIS A 103 3.63 8.37 29.06
C HIS A 103 4.53 9.16 28.11
N SER A 104 5.57 9.80 28.67
CA SER A 104 6.54 10.64 27.94
C SER A 104 7.85 9.93 27.60
N GLY A 105 8.12 8.76 28.20
CA GLY A 105 9.37 8.01 28.04
C GLY A 105 9.39 7.17 26.74
N LEU A 106 9.18 7.82 25.59
CA LEU A 106 9.11 7.13 24.30
C LEU A 106 10.51 6.83 23.77
N ARG A 107 10.81 5.54 23.54
CA ARG A 107 11.97 5.08 22.80
C ARG A 107 11.58 4.81 21.36
N LEU A 108 12.37 5.33 20.41
CA LEU A 108 12.13 5.22 18.98
C LEU A 108 13.19 4.32 18.32
N SER A 109 12.79 3.48 17.39
CA SER A 109 13.68 2.96 16.37
C SER A 109 13.64 3.84 15.15
N ALA A 110 14.82 4.24 14.64
CA ALA A 110 14.98 5.03 13.42
C ALA A 110 15.75 4.22 12.37
N GLU A 111 15.29 4.24 11.14
CA GLU A 111 15.93 3.53 10.03
C GLU A 111 15.76 4.32 8.73
N PRO A 112 16.69 4.21 7.75
CA PRO A 112 16.51 4.81 6.44
C PRO A 112 15.22 4.32 5.78
N LYS A 113 14.48 5.24 5.16
CA LYS A 113 13.35 4.89 4.32
C LYS A 113 13.84 4.54 2.93
N PHE A 114 13.94 3.25 2.66
CA PHE A 114 14.44 2.76 1.37
C PHE A 114 13.47 3.09 0.23
N ASP A 115 14.01 3.48 -0.90
CA ASP A 115 13.25 3.72 -2.12
C ASP A 115 13.34 2.50 -3.06
N GLY A 116 12.52 1.50 -2.78
CA GLY A 116 12.49 0.21 -3.46
C GLY A 116 11.09 -0.36 -3.62
N LEU A 117 10.97 -1.68 -3.48
CA LEU A 117 9.73 -2.44 -3.54
C LEU A 117 9.54 -3.26 -2.26
N ALA A 118 8.46 -2.98 -1.53
CA ALA A 118 8.11 -3.70 -0.32
C ALA A 118 7.76 -5.17 -0.61
N ILE A 119 8.30 -6.07 0.21
CA ILE A 119 8.16 -7.53 0.08
C ILE A 119 7.85 -8.18 1.43
N SER A 120 7.08 -9.27 1.41
CA SER A 120 6.90 -10.18 2.54
C SER A 120 7.54 -11.52 2.19
N LEU A 121 8.45 -11.98 3.03
CA LEU A 121 9.19 -13.24 2.92
C LEU A 121 8.67 -14.21 3.98
N ARG A 122 8.03 -15.29 3.56
CA ARG A 122 7.54 -16.32 4.47
C ARG A 122 8.55 -17.45 4.59
N TYR A 123 8.98 -17.66 5.81
CA TYR A 123 9.79 -18.82 6.20
C TYR A 123 8.95 -19.78 7.02
N GLU A 124 9.06 -21.08 6.70
CA GLU A 124 8.47 -22.18 7.47
C GLU A 124 9.59 -23.12 7.91
N ASN A 125 9.68 -23.36 9.21
CA ASN A 125 10.79 -24.12 9.79
C ASN A 125 12.17 -23.62 9.30
N GLY A 126 12.29 -22.30 9.17
CA GLY A 126 13.50 -21.63 8.71
C GLY A 126 13.76 -21.66 7.20
N VAL A 127 12.93 -22.29 6.37
CA VAL A 127 13.09 -22.34 4.91
C VAL A 127 12.19 -21.31 4.23
N LEU A 128 12.72 -20.55 3.27
CA LEU A 128 11.95 -19.62 2.44
C LEU A 128 10.98 -20.39 1.52
N VAL A 129 9.71 -20.36 1.86
CA VAL A 129 8.65 -21.05 1.10
C VAL A 129 7.91 -20.13 0.15
N ARG A 130 7.74 -18.85 0.51
CA ARG A 130 6.98 -17.88 -0.29
C ARG A 130 7.50 -16.46 -0.15
N ALA A 131 7.46 -15.70 -1.23
CA ALA A 131 7.70 -14.26 -1.25
C ALA A 131 6.60 -13.55 -2.04
N ALA A 132 6.00 -12.51 -1.45
CA ALA A 132 4.89 -11.78 -2.04
C ALA A 132 5.12 -10.27 -2.02
N THR A 133 4.81 -9.58 -3.13
CA THR A 133 4.82 -8.11 -3.17
C THR A 133 3.72 -7.56 -2.26
N ARG A 134 3.84 -6.29 -1.84
CA ARG A 134 2.82 -5.64 -1.01
C ARG A 134 1.44 -5.62 -1.68
N GLY A 135 1.40 -5.41 -2.99
CA GLY A 135 0.15 -5.22 -3.73
C GLY A 135 -0.65 -4.04 -3.20
N ASP A 136 -1.93 -4.27 -2.89
CA ASP A 136 -2.82 -3.27 -2.29
C ASP A 136 -2.75 -3.24 -0.75
N GLY A 137 -1.91 -4.08 -0.17
CA GLY A 137 -1.74 -4.26 1.26
C GLY A 137 -2.45 -5.50 1.83
N ALA A 138 -3.54 -5.94 1.21
CA ALA A 138 -4.25 -7.18 1.57
C ALA A 138 -3.80 -8.36 0.68
N THR A 139 -3.59 -8.10 -0.61
CA THR A 139 -3.19 -9.11 -1.60
C THR A 139 -1.99 -8.62 -2.42
N GLY A 140 -0.95 -9.43 -2.51
CA GLY A 140 0.24 -9.22 -3.32
C GLY A 140 0.34 -10.20 -4.50
N GLU A 141 1.48 -10.18 -5.18
CA GLU A 141 1.84 -11.10 -6.27
C GLU A 141 2.90 -12.08 -5.77
N ASP A 142 2.75 -13.37 -6.08
CA ASP A 142 3.78 -14.37 -5.77
C ASP A 142 5.00 -14.17 -6.68
N VAL A 143 6.10 -13.76 -6.06
CA VAL A 143 7.39 -13.54 -6.73
C VAL A 143 8.49 -14.45 -6.15
N THR A 144 8.10 -15.57 -5.58
CA THR A 144 9.00 -16.50 -4.88
C THR A 144 10.16 -16.94 -5.76
N ALA A 145 9.90 -17.33 -7.01
CA ALA A 145 10.94 -17.77 -7.94
C ALA A 145 11.96 -16.66 -8.23
N ASN A 146 11.48 -15.42 -8.37
CA ASN A 146 12.32 -14.25 -8.61
C ASN A 146 13.15 -13.90 -7.36
N VAL A 147 12.51 -13.87 -6.17
CA VAL A 147 13.18 -13.55 -4.91
C VAL A 147 14.28 -14.55 -4.57
N ARG A 148 14.10 -15.84 -4.87
CA ARG A 148 15.14 -16.84 -4.67
C ARG A 148 16.43 -16.55 -5.44
N THR A 149 16.37 -15.77 -6.51
CA THR A 149 17.56 -15.36 -7.28
C THR A 149 18.36 -14.24 -6.58
N ILE A 150 17.75 -13.52 -5.63
CA ILE A 150 18.41 -12.43 -4.89
C ILE A 150 19.31 -13.02 -3.80
N ARG A 151 20.61 -13.00 -4.03
CA ARG A 151 21.58 -13.69 -3.19
C ARG A 151 21.67 -13.16 -1.75
N ALA A 152 21.35 -11.87 -1.54
CA ALA A 152 21.28 -11.29 -0.21
C ALA A 152 20.16 -11.90 0.68
N ILE A 153 19.13 -12.49 0.09
CA ILE A 153 18.03 -13.12 0.83
C ILE A 153 18.38 -14.59 1.11
N PRO A 154 18.49 -14.99 2.40
CA PRO A 154 18.79 -16.38 2.74
C PRO A 154 17.63 -17.30 2.35
N LEU A 155 17.91 -18.44 1.71
CA LEU A 155 16.92 -19.47 1.45
C LEU A 155 16.58 -20.27 2.70
N ARG A 156 17.46 -20.25 3.70
CA ARG A 156 17.29 -20.83 5.03
C ARG A 156 17.87 -19.87 6.08
N LEU A 157 17.11 -19.67 7.16
CA LEU A 157 17.57 -18.91 8.33
C LEU A 157 18.71 -19.65 9.04
N LEU A 158 19.69 -18.90 9.54
CA LEU A 158 20.84 -19.44 10.31
C LEU A 158 20.40 -19.64 11.77
N ASP A 159 19.58 -20.64 12.02
CA ASP A 159 19.13 -21.00 13.36
C ASP A 159 18.97 -22.53 13.46
N THR A 160 19.28 -23.08 14.62
CA THR A 160 19.09 -24.52 14.91
C THR A 160 17.66 -24.86 15.33
N ALA A 161 16.92 -23.87 15.82
CA ALA A 161 15.51 -23.97 16.24
C ALA A 161 14.69 -22.81 15.67
N PRO A 162 14.55 -22.70 14.34
CA PRO A 162 13.85 -21.60 13.72
C PRO A 162 12.35 -21.64 14.06
N PRO A 163 11.65 -20.47 13.99
CA PRO A 163 10.20 -20.42 14.13
C PRO A 163 9.48 -21.39 13.19
N ALA A 164 8.37 -21.96 13.63
CA ALA A 164 7.51 -22.77 12.77
C ALA A 164 7.05 -21.96 11.54
N VAL A 165 6.63 -20.71 11.77
CA VAL A 165 6.29 -19.74 10.71
C VAL A 165 6.79 -18.38 11.09
N ILE A 166 7.36 -17.64 10.12
CA ILE A 166 7.63 -16.21 10.26
C ILE A 166 7.58 -15.51 8.92
N ASP A 167 6.83 -14.39 8.86
CA ASP A 167 6.79 -13.50 7.70
C ASP A 167 7.71 -12.30 7.97
N ILE A 168 8.87 -12.25 7.31
CA ILE A 168 9.84 -11.14 7.41
C ILE A 168 9.52 -10.12 6.32
N ARG A 169 9.28 -8.87 6.71
CA ARG A 169 9.01 -7.77 5.79
C ARG A 169 10.26 -6.94 5.55
N GLY A 170 10.42 -6.48 4.32
CA GLY A 170 11.57 -5.67 3.95
C GLY A 170 11.38 -4.97 2.62
N GLU A 171 12.45 -4.32 2.17
CA GLU A 171 12.51 -3.63 0.88
C GLU A 171 13.54 -4.30 -0.02
N ILE A 172 13.11 -4.66 -1.23
CA ILE A 172 14.02 -5.01 -2.32
C ILE A 172 14.35 -3.71 -3.07
N TYR A 173 15.64 -3.45 -3.24
CA TYR A 173 16.14 -2.26 -3.90
C TYR A 173 17.25 -2.59 -4.90
N MET A 174 17.52 -1.65 -5.78
CA MET A 174 18.66 -1.73 -6.70
C MET A 174 19.75 -0.77 -6.23
N PRO A 175 20.98 -1.25 -5.93
CA PRO A 175 22.11 -0.38 -5.64
C PRO A 175 22.39 0.60 -6.78
N LYS A 176 22.84 1.83 -6.46
CA LYS A 176 23.13 2.89 -7.44
C LYS A 176 24.10 2.46 -8.55
N ALA A 177 25.14 1.74 -8.19
CA ALA A 177 26.10 1.21 -9.15
C ALA A 177 25.49 0.17 -10.11
N ALA A 178 24.58 -0.69 -9.59
CA ALA A 178 23.86 -1.67 -10.40
C ALA A 178 22.87 -0.98 -11.37
N PHE A 179 22.18 0.04 -10.89
CA PHE A 179 21.27 0.87 -11.70
C PHE A 179 22.01 1.56 -12.85
N ALA A 180 23.15 2.20 -12.55
CA ALA A 180 23.97 2.86 -13.58
C ALA A 180 24.46 1.85 -14.65
N ALA A 181 24.94 0.69 -14.22
CA ALA A 181 25.41 -0.37 -15.12
C ALA A 181 24.26 -0.92 -15.99
N LEU A 182 23.06 -1.08 -15.42
CA LEU A 182 21.87 -1.56 -16.11
C LEU A 182 21.45 -0.58 -17.22
N ASN A 183 21.37 0.72 -16.94
CA ASN A 183 21.00 1.72 -17.90
C ASN A 183 22.07 1.88 -19.00
N ALA A 184 23.35 1.88 -18.64
CA ALA A 184 24.43 1.91 -19.62
C ALA A 184 24.43 0.69 -20.57
N ALA A 185 24.02 -0.48 -20.11
CA ALA A 185 23.83 -1.65 -20.96
C ALA A 185 22.61 -1.46 -21.89
N ALA A 186 21.49 -0.99 -21.35
CA ALA A 186 20.28 -0.73 -22.15
C ALA A 186 20.54 0.30 -23.26
N GLU A 187 21.27 1.38 -22.97
CA GLU A 187 21.67 2.39 -23.96
C GLU A 187 22.53 1.82 -25.09
N ARG A 188 23.54 0.99 -24.75
CA ARG A 188 24.37 0.31 -25.75
C ARG A 188 23.59 -0.59 -26.69
N ASP A 189 22.58 -1.28 -26.13
CA ASP A 189 21.75 -2.24 -26.85
C ASP A 189 20.53 -1.58 -27.54
N GLY A 190 20.41 -0.24 -27.49
CA GLY A 190 19.28 0.52 -28.03
C GLY A 190 17.95 0.25 -27.31
N GLY A 191 18.02 -0.23 -26.07
CA GLY A 191 16.88 -0.56 -25.24
C GLY A 191 16.36 0.63 -24.43
N LYS A 192 15.27 0.40 -23.69
CA LYS A 192 14.67 1.42 -22.83
C LYS A 192 15.36 1.46 -21.47
N THR A 193 15.79 2.64 -21.03
CA THR A 193 16.35 2.89 -19.71
C THR A 193 15.26 3.04 -18.63
N PHE A 194 15.64 2.78 -17.38
CA PHE A 194 14.79 3.07 -16.23
C PHE A 194 15.04 4.48 -15.71
N ALA A 195 13.96 5.14 -15.27
CA ALA A 195 14.03 6.51 -14.79
C ALA A 195 14.74 6.65 -13.41
N ASN A 196 14.61 5.66 -12.54
CA ASN A 196 15.23 5.67 -11.21
C ASN A 196 15.44 4.24 -10.68
N PRO A 197 16.25 4.06 -9.62
CA PRO A 197 16.51 2.75 -9.01
C PRO A 197 15.27 2.01 -8.51
N ARG A 198 14.25 2.73 -8.00
CA ARG A 198 12.97 2.13 -7.57
C ARG A 198 12.23 1.46 -8.72
N ASN A 199 12.07 2.18 -9.85
CA ASN A 199 11.42 1.64 -11.03
C ASN A 199 12.21 0.46 -11.62
N ALA A 200 13.55 0.56 -11.59
CA ALA A 200 14.43 -0.52 -12.01
C ALA A 200 14.29 -1.75 -11.11
N ALA A 201 14.22 -1.58 -9.79
CA ALA A 201 14.02 -2.68 -8.84
C ALA A 201 12.65 -3.34 -9.07
N ALA A 202 11.57 -2.57 -9.13
CA ALA A 202 10.22 -3.07 -9.35
C ALA A 202 10.08 -3.80 -10.70
N GLY A 203 10.60 -3.20 -11.79
CA GLY A 203 10.59 -3.82 -13.11
C GLY A 203 11.48 -5.05 -13.24
N SER A 204 12.57 -5.13 -12.46
CA SER A 204 13.47 -6.29 -12.44
C SER A 204 12.92 -7.44 -11.60
N LEU A 205 12.22 -7.16 -10.51
CA LEU A 205 11.63 -8.21 -9.67
C LEU A 205 10.41 -8.84 -10.34
N ARG A 206 9.59 -8.06 -11.05
CA ARG A 206 8.34 -8.50 -11.67
C ARG A 206 8.57 -8.98 -13.12
N GLN A 207 9.55 -9.87 -13.31
CA GLN A 207 9.82 -10.54 -14.59
C GLN A 207 9.22 -11.94 -14.55
N LEU A 208 8.52 -12.32 -15.61
CA LEU A 208 7.93 -13.65 -15.73
C LEU A 208 9.01 -14.74 -15.81
N ASP A 209 10.18 -14.42 -16.36
CA ASP A 209 11.36 -15.28 -16.34
C ASP A 209 12.30 -14.90 -15.18
N PRO A 210 12.45 -15.73 -14.14
CA PRO A 210 13.37 -15.49 -13.03
C PRO A 210 14.83 -15.32 -13.44
N ALA A 211 15.25 -15.87 -14.59
CA ALA A 211 16.61 -15.69 -15.10
C ALA A 211 16.93 -14.21 -15.41
N ILE A 212 15.93 -13.45 -15.85
CA ILE A 212 16.08 -12.00 -16.05
C ILE A 212 16.30 -11.31 -14.68
N THR A 213 15.52 -11.65 -13.65
CA THR A 213 15.73 -11.14 -12.29
C THR A 213 17.12 -11.52 -11.76
N ALA A 214 17.58 -12.74 -11.98
CA ALA A 214 18.91 -13.21 -11.59
C ALA A 214 20.05 -12.39 -12.21
N SER A 215 19.87 -11.90 -13.44
CA SER A 215 20.84 -11.02 -14.12
C SER A 215 20.88 -9.60 -13.54
N ARG A 216 19.87 -9.22 -12.75
CA ARG A 216 19.76 -7.89 -12.11
C ARG A 216 20.34 -7.95 -10.70
N LYS A 217 21.24 -7.05 -10.37
CA LYS A 217 21.88 -6.99 -9.04
C LYS A 217 20.94 -6.33 -8.03
N LEU A 218 19.87 -7.04 -7.62
CA LEU A 218 18.96 -6.60 -6.57
C LEU A 218 19.55 -6.92 -5.19
N SER A 219 19.18 -6.12 -4.19
CA SER A 219 19.51 -6.32 -2.80
C SER A 219 18.28 -6.15 -1.91
N PHE A 220 18.44 -6.41 -0.59
CA PHE A 220 17.33 -6.47 0.35
C PHE A 220 17.74 -5.98 1.74
N PHE A 221 16.85 -5.27 2.44
CA PHE A 221 16.92 -5.04 3.87
C PHE A 221 15.59 -5.35 4.54
N ALA A 222 15.64 -6.08 5.65
CA ALA A 222 14.48 -6.34 6.50
C ALA A 222 14.19 -5.15 7.40
N TYR A 223 12.88 -4.85 7.56
CA TYR A 223 12.40 -3.75 8.41
C TYR A 223 11.09 -4.06 9.14
N GLY A 224 10.61 -5.27 9.16
CA GLY A 224 9.33 -5.54 9.81
C GLY A 224 8.99 -7.00 9.94
N LEU A 225 7.93 -7.25 10.71
CA LEU A 225 7.36 -8.54 11.00
C LEU A 225 5.93 -8.61 10.49
N GLY A 226 5.58 -9.74 9.90
CA GLY A 226 4.19 -10.10 9.59
C GLY A 226 3.66 -11.17 10.53
N ALA A 227 2.98 -12.19 9.99
CA ALA A 227 2.53 -13.33 10.78
C ALA A 227 3.72 -14.13 11.32
N HIS A 228 3.57 -14.68 12.52
CA HIS A 228 4.54 -15.58 13.13
C HIS A 228 3.83 -16.62 14.00
N ASP A 229 4.45 -17.79 14.10
CA ASP A 229 4.03 -18.89 14.95
C ASP A 229 5.26 -19.64 15.48
N GLY A 230 5.21 -20.08 16.72
CA GLY A 230 6.35 -20.73 17.37
C GLY A 230 7.53 -19.79 17.62
N TYR A 231 7.29 -18.47 17.73
CA TYR A 231 8.28 -17.44 18.01
C TYR A 231 7.83 -16.50 19.11
N ALA A 232 8.60 -16.45 20.19
CA ALA A 232 8.40 -15.48 21.26
C ALA A 232 8.89 -14.10 20.81
N LEU A 233 7.98 -13.16 20.62
CA LEU A 233 8.31 -11.80 20.19
C LEU A 233 9.17 -11.12 21.26
N PRO A 234 10.33 -10.53 20.91
CA PRO A 234 11.15 -9.78 21.85
C PRO A 234 10.42 -8.51 22.32
N ALA A 235 10.91 -7.91 23.42
CA ALA A 235 10.28 -6.71 23.98
C ALA A 235 10.37 -5.50 23.05
N THR A 236 11.43 -5.40 22.24
CA THR A 236 11.67 -4.27 21.36
C THR A 236 11.81 -4.66 19.88
N TYR A 237 11.45 -3.74 19.02
CA TYR A 237 11.69 -3.86 17.58
C TYR A 237 13.20 -3.93 17.24
N SER A 238 14.03 -3.20 17.99
CA SER A 238 15.49 -3.24 17.83
C SER A 238 16.05 -4.62 18.12
N ASP A 239 15.53 -5.35 19.11
CA ASP A 239 15.92 -6.73 19.41
C ASP A 239 15.46 -7.70 18.30
N LEU A 240 14.29 -7.48 17.70
CA LEU A 240 13.88 -8.26 16.53
C LEU A 240 14.85 -8.09 15.36
N LEU A 241 15.30 -6.87 15.08
CA LEU A 241 16.28 -6.62 14.03
C LEU A 241 17.65 -7.26 14.36
N ALA A 242 18.04 -7.31 15.63
CA ALA A 242 19.22 -8.04 16.06
C ALA A 242 19.06 -9.55 15.82
N GLN A 243 17.88 -10.11 16.10
CA GLN A 243 17.57 -11.51 15.79
C GLN A 243 17.60 -11.79 14.28
N TYR A 244 17.08 -10.88 13.44
CA TYR A 244 17.19 -11.02 11.99
C TYR A 244 18.64 -11.10 11.51
N ARG A 245 19.53 -10.25 12.05
CA ARG A 245 20.98 -10.35 11.76
C ARG A 245 21.56 -11.70 12.18
N ALA A 246 21.18 -12.20 13.35
CA ALA A 246 21.62 -13.51 13.83
C ALA A 246 21.11 -14.65 12.91
N TRP A 247 19.93 -14.51 12.32
CA TRP A 247 19.40 -15.45 11.32
C TRP A 247 19.98 -15.28 9.92
N GLY A 248 20.94 -14.37 9.72
CA GLY A 248 21.53 -14.12 8.41
C GLY A 248 20.69 -13.26 7.48
N VAL A 249 19.63 -12.65 7.99
CA VAL A 249 18.78 -11.75 7.21
C VAL A 249 19.38 -10.35 7.21
N PRO A 250 19.61 -9.70 6.05
CA PRO A 250 20.19 -8.38 5.99
C PRO A 250 19.30 -7.33 6.68
N VAL A 251 19.89 -6.58 7.59
CA VAL A 251 19.30 -5.42 8.25
C VAL A 251 20.23 -4.22 8.06
N CYS A 252 19.66 -3.07 7.75
CA CYS A 252 20.45 -1.87 7.53
C CYS A 252 21.37 -1.53 8.72
N PRO A 253 22.67 -1.32 8.50
CA PRO A 253 23.60 -0.97 9.56
C PRO A 253 23.37 0.43 10.14
N LEU A 254 22.61 1.27 9.44
CA LEU A 254 22.28 2.63 9.90
C LEU A 254 21.08 2.68 10.85
N GLN A 255 20.37 1.56 11.07
CA GLN A 255 19.31 1.51 12.08
C GLN A 255 19.84 1.87 13.47
N ARG A 256 19.09 2.68 14.22
CA ARG A 256 19.43 3.14 15.59
C ARG A 256 18.20 3.10 16.48
N ALA A 257 18.41 2.73 17.73
CA ALA A 257 17.45 2.99 18.81
C ALA A 257 17.79 4.36 19.42
N LEU A 258 16.77 5.20 19.64
CA LEU A 258 16.90 6.59 20.06
C LEU A 258 15.99 6.85 21.26
N ASP A 259 16.56 7.40 22.34
CA ASP A 259 15.86 7.59 23.60
C ASP A 259 15.32 9.04 23.77
N SER A 260 15.43 9.88 22.75
CA SER A 260 14.92 11.25 22.78
C SER A 260 14.50 11.76 21.40
N VAL A 261 13.56 12.70 21.40
CA VAL A 261 13.11 13.40 20.19
C VAL A 261 14.24 14.23 19.57
N ALA A 262 15.09 14.83 20.40
CA ALA A 262 16.25 15.57 19.91
C ALA A 262 17.24 14.67 19.15
N ALA A 263 17.49 13.46 19.64
CA ALA A 263 18.31 12.47 18.93
C ALA A 263 17.65 12.04 17.60
N ALA A 264 16.34 11.94 17.55
CA ALA A 264 15.60 11.63 16.31
C ALA A 264 15.76 12.75 15.27
N VAL A 265 15.61 14.02 15.67
CA VAL A 265 15.84 15.17 14.80
C VAL A 265 17.28 15.22 14.28
N ALA A 266 18.25 14.99 15.16
CA ALA A 266 19.67 14.94 14.79
C ALA A 266 19.97 13.80 13.81
N TYR A 267 19.36 12.62 13.99
CA TYR A 267 19.50 11.49 13.06
C TYR A 267 18.95 11.81 11.67
N MET A 268 17.81 12.49 11.58
CA MET A 268 17.24 12.94 10.30
C MET A 268 18.19 13.88 9.56
N ALA A 269 18.77 14.85 10.27
CA ALA A 269 19.71 15.82 9.70
C ALA A 269 20.99 15.12 9.20
N ASP A 270 21.62 14.27 10.03
CA ASP A 270 22.83 13.52 9.69
C ASP A 270 22.62 12.63 8.46
N LEU A 271 21.48 11.92 8.40
CA LEU A 271 21.17 11.05 7.26
C LEU A 271 20.85 11.86 5.99
N GLY A 272 20.23 13.04 6.15
CA GLY A 272 19.99 13.97 5.05
C GLY A 272 21.27 14.44 4.36
N GLU A 273 22.32 14.72 5.13
CA GLU A 273 23.64 15.09 4.60
C GLU A 273 24.33 13.90 3.91
N LYS A 274 24.21 12.71 4.46
CA LYS A 274 24.90 11.49 3.98
C LYS A 274 24.19 10.79 2.84
N ARG A 275 22.90 11.08 2.57
CA ARG A 275 22.05 10.29 1.63
C ARG A 275 22.64 10.12 0.23
N HIS A 276 23.36 11.13 -0.28
CA HIS A 276 23.96 11.09 -1.62
C HIS A 276 25.15 10.14 -1.70
N ALA A 277 25.87 9.94 -0.60
CA ALA A 277 27.01 9.04 -0.51
C ALA A 277 26.61 7.57 -0.27
N LEU A 278 25.35 7.31 0.09
CA LEU A 278 24.86 5.94 0.30
C LEU A 278 24.84 5.16 -1.02
N PRO A 279 25.14 3.85 -0.99
CA PRO A 279 25.12 3.01 -2.19
C PRO A 279 23.71 2.69 -2.70
N TYR A 280 22.68 3.14 -2.03
CA TYR A 280 21.24 2.99 -2.35
C TYR A 280 20.50 4.31 -2.17
N GLU A 281 19.30 4.41 -2.77
CA GLU A 281 18.44 5.58 -2.61
C GLU A 281 17.53 5.45 -1.38
N ILE A 282 17.34 6.59 -0.73
CA ILE A 282 16.42 6.75 0.40
C ILE A 282 15.63 8.04 0.23
N ASP A 283 14.36 8.05 0.62
CA ASP A 283 13.47 9.21 0.51
C ASP A 283 13.14 9.86 1.88
N GLY A 284 13.73 9.35 2.96
CA GLY A 284 13.52 9.84 4.31
C GLY A 284 14.04 8.90 5.39
N VAL A 285 13.45 9.02 6.57
CA VAL A 285 13.67 8.18 7.75
C VAL A 285 12.33 7.64 8.23
N VAL A 286 12.28 6.36 8.60
CA VAL A 286 11.13 5.78 9.29
C VAL A 286 11.42 5.75 10.77
N TYR A 287 10.50 6.29 11.56
CA TYR A 287 10.50 6.22 13.03
C TYR A 287 9.38 5.31 13.49
N LYS A 288 9.68 4.44 14.45
CA LYS A 288 8.72 3.50 15.06
C LYS A 288 8.88 3.56 16.57
N ALA A 289 7.80 3.45 17.32
CA ALA A 289 7.92 3.12 18.75
C ALA A 289 8.70 1.80 18.88
N ASP A 290 9.76 1.78 19.68
CA ASP A 290 10.68 0.63 19.74
C ASP A 290 10.09 -0.52 20.56
N TYR A 291 9.30 -0.23 21.61
CA TYR A 291 8.62 -1.25 22.39
C TYR A 291 7.36 -1.77 21.70
N TYR A 292 7.24 -3.09 21.58
CA TYR A 292 6.02 -3.71 21.03
C TYR A 292 4.77 -3.43 21.87
N ALA A 293 4.91 -3.30 23.18
CA ALA A 293 3.82 -2.89 24.07
C ALA A 293 3.25 -1.50 23.67
N ASP A 294 4.13 -0.54 23.34
CA ASP A 294 3.71 0.79 22.86
C ASP A 294 3.04 0.71 21.48
N GLN A 295 3.56 -0.14 20.58
CA GLN A 295 2.96 -0.35 19.27
C GLN A 295 1.55 -0.92 19.39
N GLN A 296 1.34 -1.92 20.25
CA GLN A 296 0.02 -2.51 20.51
C GLN A 296 -0.94 -1.49 21.15
N ALA A 297 -0.49 -0.75 22.16
CA ALA A 297 -1.31 0.27 22.83
C ALA A 297 -1.70 1.42 21.88
N ALA A 298 -0.80 1.85 21.00
CA ALA A 298 -1.08 2.88 20.01
C ALA A 298 -2.06 2.42 18.93
N GLY A 299 -1.95 1.15 18.48
CA GLY A 299 -2.82 0.55 17.48
C GLY A 299 -2.64 1.15 16.07
N PHE A 300 -3.68 1.00 15.26
CA PHE A 300 -3.67 1.34 13.84
C PHE A 300 -4.81 2.29 13.47
N VAL A 301 -4.67 2.96 12.33
CA VAL A 301 -5.78 3.51 11.53
C VAL A 301 -5.94 2.62 10.29
N SER A 302 -7.01 2.83 9.50
CA SER A 302 -7.34 1.96 8.36
C SER A 302 -6.19 1.69 7.37
N ARG A 303 -5.20 2.57 7.28
CA ARG A 303 -4.11 2.47 6.29
C ARG A 303 -2.71 2.57 6.86
N ALA A 304 -2.55 2.95 8.14
CA ALA A 304 -1.25 3.20 8.73
C ALA A 304 -1.22 2.84 10.23
N PRO A 305 -0.06 2.42 10.77
CA PRO A 305 0.14 2.30 12.21
C PRO A 305 0.23 3.69 12.84
N ARG A 306 -0.35 3.87 14.02
CA ARG A 306 -0.26 5.12 14.79
C ARG A 306 1.08 5.30 15.51
N TRP A 307 1.85 4.22 15.60
CA TRP A 307 3.13 4.14 16.28
C TRP A 307 4.35 4.30 15.36
N ALA A 308 4.12 4.54 14.07
CA ALA A 308 5.19 4.75 13.10
C ALA A 308 4.87 5.90 12.15
N VAL A 309 5.90 6.57 11.70
CA VAL A 309 5.82 7.68 10.75
C VAL A 309 7.04 7.70 9.83
N ALA A 310 6.85 8.10 8.59
CA ALA A 310 7.93 8.36 7.65
C ALA A 310 8.20 9.88 7.58
N TRP A 311 9.37 10.31 8.05
CA TRP A 311 9.82 11.68 7.87
C TRP A 311 10.62 11.75 6.57
N LYS A 312 10.03 12.39 5.57
CA LYS A 312 10.63 12.51 4.25
C LYS A 312 11.58 13.68 4.13
N PHE A 313 12.66 13.49 3.38
CA PHE A 313 13.57 14.58 3.04
C PHE A 313 12.84 15.66 2.23
N PRO A 314 13.29 16.93 2.33
CA PRO A 314 12.80 17.97 1.44
C PRO A 314 12.94 17.55 -0.02
N ALA A 315 11.86 17.73 -0.76
CA ALA A 315 11.86 17.42 -2.19
C ALA A 315 12.86 18.30 -2.95
N VAL A 316 13.51 17.72 -3.95
CA VAL A 316 14.38 18.48 -4.84
C VAL A 316 13.53 19.46 -5.65
N GLU A 317 13.86 20.75 -5.59
CA GLU A 317 13.22 21.81 -6.37
C GLU A 317 14.08 22.16 -7.58
N LYS A 318 13.44 22.37 -8.73
CA LYS A 318 14.05 22.85 -9.96
C LYS A 318 13.20 23.94 -10.57
N THR A 319 13.82 24.81 -11.35
CA THR A 319 13.12 25.86 -12.07
C THR A 319 12.81 25.42 -13.50
N THR A 320 11.62 25.76 -14.00
CA THR A 320 11.22 25.55 -15.38
C THR A 320 10.19 26.59 -15.81
N LEU A 321 9.86 26.60 -17.12
CA LEU A 321 8.90 27.51 -17.72
C LEU A 321 7.51 26.88 -17.79
N VAL A 322 6.47 27.64 -17.49
CA VAL A 322 5.07 27.27 -17.75
C VAL A 322 4.74 27.61 -19.19
N GLU A 323 4.55 26.60 -20.02
CA GLU A 323 4.27 26.77 -21.47
C GLU A 323 2.76 26.91 -21.73
N ALA A 324 1.91 26.27 -20.93
CA ALA A 324 0.45 26.38 -20.97
C ALA A 324 -0.16 26.01 -19.60
N ILE A 325 -1.41 26.37 -19.39
CA ILE A 325 -2.23 25.89 -18.28
C ILE A 325 -3.51 25.31 -18.86
N ASP A 326 -3.64 23.99 -18.81
CA ASP A 326 -4.81 23.24 -19.24
C ASP A 326 -5.70 22.90 -18.04
N VAL A 327 -6.89 22.40 -18.28
CA VAL A 327 -7.75 21.82 -17.26
C VAL A 327 -8.03 20.35 -17.57
N GLN A 328 -8.00 19.51 -16.53
CA GLN A 328 -8.39 18.11 -16.59
C GLN A 328 -9.71 17.91 -15.90
N VAL A 329 -10.55 17.03 -16.45
CA VAL A 329 -11.86 16.67 -15.90
C VAL A 329 -11.74 15.32 -15.22
N GLY A 330 -11.86 15.31 -13.89
CA GLY A 330 -11.82 14.09 -13.10
C GLY A 330 -13.15 13.31 -13.12
N ARG A 331 -13.13 12.11 -12.55
CA ARG A 331 -14.29 11.19 -12.46
C ARG A 331 -15.55 11.84 -11.89
N THR A 332 -15.40 12.67 -10.86
CA THR A 332 -16.52 13.37 -10.21
C THR A 332 -16.81 14.73 -10.82
N GLY A 333 -16.36 14.97 -12.04
CA GLY A 333 -16.47 16.26 -12.72
C GLY A 333 -15.48 17.31 -12.24
N ALA A 334 -14.64 17.02 -11.26
CA ALA A 334 -13.66 17.98 -10.73
C ALA A 334 -12.78 18.55 -11.86
N ILE A 335 -12.74 19.87 -11.98
CA ILE A 335 -11.93 20.59 -12.95
C ILE A 335 -10.61 20.97 -12.26
N THR A 336 -9.54 20.29 -12.65
CA THR A 336 -8.22 20.48 -12.07
C THR A 336 -7.31 21.20 -13.06
N PRO A 337 -6.82 22.41 -12.77
CA PRO A 337 -5.84 23.09 -13.60
C PRO A 337 -4.48 22.38 -13.49
N VAL A 338 -3.81 22.22 -14.64
CA VAL A 338 -2.51 21.55 -14.79
C VAL A 338 -1.60 22.43 -15.63
N ALA A 339 -0.46 22.79 -15.06
CA ALA A 339 0.58 23.49 -15.83
C ALA A 339 1.32 22.52 -16.75
N ARG A 340 1.42 22.88 -18.03
CA ARG A 340 2.34 22.27 -18.99
C ARG A 340 3.68 22.96 -18.84
N LEU A 341 4.71 22.19 -18.62
CA LEU A 341 6.04 22.70 -18.29
C LEU A 341 7.03 22.34 -19.37
N ARG A 342 7.99 23.23 -19.61
CA ARG A 342 9.20 22.85 -20.32
C ARG A 342 9.84 21.68 -19.58
N PRO A 343 10.19 20.59 -20.27
CA PRO A 343 10.75 19.39 -19.63
C PRO A 343 11.91 19.73 -18.70
N VAL A 344 11.85 19.26 -17.46
CA VAL A 344 12.87 19.48 -16.43
C VAL A 344 13.09 18.21 -15.61
N GLU A 345 14.35 17.92 -15.32
CA GLU A 345 14.72 16.76 -14.48
C GLU A 345 14.57 17.08 -12.99
N VAL A 346 13.63 16.40 -12.31
CA VAL A 346 13.36 16.57 -10.87
C VAL A 346 13.42 15.21 -10.19
N GLY A 347 14.42 14.99 -9.35
CA GLY A 347 14.58 13.72 -8.63
C GLY A 347 14.68 12.50 -9.56
N GLY A 348 15.47 12.62 -10.65
CA GLY A 348 15.70 11.54 -11.62
C GLY A 348 14.51 11.23 -12.54
N VAL A 349 13.52 12.11 -12.63
CA VAL A 349 12.37 11.96 -13.53
C VAL A 349 12.16 13.24 -14.31
N THR A 350 11.92 13.13 -15.63
CA THR A 350 11.55 14.28 -16.47
C THR A 350 10.11 14.68 -16.18
N VAL A 351 9.92 15.89 -15.66
CA VAL A 351 8.61 16.48 -15.36
C VAL A 351 8.22 17.41 -16.51
N THR A 352 7.05 17.16 -17.10
CA THR A 352 6.44 17.95 -18.17
C THR A 352 5.11 18.57 -17.76
N ASN A 353 4.53 18.13 -16.64
CA ASN A 353 3.25 18.59 -16.13
C ASN A 353 3.31 18.70 -14.61
N ALA A 354 2.64 19.69 -14.05
CA ALA A 354 2.47 19.83 -12.60
C ALA A 354 1.04 20.22 -12.26
N THR A 355 0.49 19.63 -11.21
CA THR A 355 -0.85 20.00 -10.74
C THR A 355 -0.84 21.40 -10.13
N LEU A 356 -1.91 22.14 -10.38
CA LEU A 356 -2.23 23.39 -9.72
C LEU A 356 -3.40 23.26 -8.72
N HIS A 357 -3.85 22.02 -8.49
CA HIS A 357 -4.90 21.60 -7.56
C HIS A 357 -6.29 22.19 -7.86
N ASN A 358 -6.48 23.50 -7.74
CA ASN A 358 -7.75 24.21 -7.96
C ASN A 358 -7.51 25.69 -8.30
N ALA A 359 -8.59 26.41 -8.61
CA ALA A 359 -8.51 27.82 -8.97
C ALA A 359 -7.93 28.70 -7.86
N ASP A 360 -8.24 28.41 -6.60
CA ASP A 360 -7.76 29.19 -5.45
C ASP A 360 -6.24 29.05 -5.30
N GLU A 361 -5.70 27.87 -5.52
CA GLU A 361 -4.26 27.63 -5.51
C GLU A 361 -3.53 28.30 -6.68
N VAL A 362 -4.14 28.33 -7.88
CA VAL A 362 -3.61 29.09 -9.01
C VAL A 362 -3.54 30.58 -8.67
N ALA A 363 -4.63 31.13 -8.11
CA ALA A 363 -4.69 32.53 -7.71
C ALA A 363 -3.72 32.85 -6.57
N ARG A 364 -3.63 31.97 -5.56
CA ARG A 364 -2.73 32.14 -4.41
C ARG A 364 -1.26 32.14 -4.81
N LYS A 365 -0.88 31.26 -5.74
CA LYS A 365 0.49 31.17 -6.28
C LYS A 365 0.75 32.16 -7.41
N ASP A 366 -0.30 32.78 -7.92
CA ASP A 366 -0.31 33.68 -9.10
C ASP A 366 0.48 33.10 -10.26
N VAL A 367 0.19 31.84 -10.63
CA VAL A 367 0.88 31.14 -11.73
C VAL A 367 0.24 31.53 -13.06
N ARG A 368 1.06 31.95 -14.03
CA ARG A 368 0.62 32.37 -15.35
C ARG A 368 1.42 31.66 -16.44
N VAL A 369 0.87 31.59 -17.64
CA VAL A 369 1.59 31.13 -18.82
C VAL A 369 2.77 32.08 -19.09
N GLY A 370 3.94 31.51 -19.35
CA GLY A 370 5.18 32.25 -19.53
C GLY A 370 6.01 32.46 -18.25
N ASP A 371 5.47 32.13 -17.07
CA ASP A 371 6.20 32.24 -15.82
C ASP A 371 7.32 31.20 -15.69
N THR A 372 8.43 31.63 -15.09
CA THR A 372 9.39 30.70 -14.50
C THR A 372 8.89 30.29 -13.12
N VAL A 373 8.83 28.99 -12.85
CA VAL A 373 8.31 28.43 -11.60
C VAL A 373 9.27 27.44 -10.98
N PHE A 374 9.24 27.32 -9.64
CA PHE A 374 9.87 26.23 -8.92
C PHE A 374 8.92 25.02 -8.92
N VAL A 375 9.42 23.88 -9.36
CA VAL A 375 8.69 22.61 -9.41
C VAL A 375 9.38 21.61 -8.51
N ARG A 376 8.60 20.86 -7.74
CA ARG A 376 9.04 19.70 -6.96
C ARG A 376 8.11 18.50 -7.19
N ARG A 377 8.53 17.35 -6.74
CA ARG A 377 7.67 16.16 -6.68
C ARG A 377 7.24 15.94 -5.24
N ALA A 378 5.97 16.26 -4.93
CA ALA A 378 5.42 16.05 -3.60
C ALA A 378 5.46 14.55 -3.24
N GLY A 379 6.14 14.22 -2.14
CA GLY A 379 6.33 12.83 -1.71
C GLY A 379 7.07 11.96 -2.72
N ASP A 380 7.90 12.56 -3.59
CA ASP A 380 8.60 11.93 -4.71
C ASP A 380 7.68 11.27 -5.77
N VAL A 381 6.40 11.64 -5.80
CA VAL A 381 5.39 11.06 -6.70
C VAL A 381 4.75 12.10 -7.60
N ILE A 382 4.10 13.12 -7.03
CA ILE A 382 3.25 14.06 -7.77
C ILE A 382 3.99 15.37 -8.02
N PRO A 383 4.22 15.77 -9.30
CA PRO A 383 4.79 17.07 -9.62
C PRO A 383 3.81 18.20 -9.25
N GLU A 384 4.31 19.19 -8.53
CA GLU A 384 3.56 20.40 -8.17
C GLU A 384 4.41 21.66 -8.31
N ILE A 385 3.77 22.78 -8.59
CA ILE A 385 4.42 24.09 -8.56
C ILE A 385 4.47 24.57 -7.12
N VAL A 386 5.67 24.91 -6.63
CA VAL A 386 5.90 25.45 -5.29
C VAL A 386 5.58 26.94 -5.27
N LYS A 387 6.24 27.72 -6.12
CA LYS A 387 6.10 29.16 -6.24
C LYS A 387 6.54 29.66 -7.62
N THR A 388 6.10 30.85 -7.95
CA THR A 388 6.50 31.61 -9.15
C THR A 388 7.72 32.48 -8.87
N VAL A 389 8.61 32.64 -9.86
CA VAL A 389 9.73 33.58 -9.85
C VAL A 389 9.24 34.90 -10.46
N LEU A 390 8.74 35.79 -9.62
CA LEU A 390 8.09 37.03 -10.07
C LEU A 390 9.03 37.96 -10.83
N GLU A 391 10.32 37.94 -10.48
CA GLU A 391 11.36 38.76 -11.12
C GLU A 391 11.62 38.33 -12.59
N ALA A 392 11.27 37.09 -12.94
CA ALA A 392 11.42 36.56 -14.29
C ALA A 392 10.11 36.55 -15.09
N ARG A 393 9.05 37.16 -14.58
CA ARG A 393 7.72 37.16 -15.20
C ARG A 393 7.70 38.03 -16.45
N PRO A 394 7.19 37.54 -17.60
CA PRO A 394 6.94 38.36 -18.78
C PRO A 394 5.93 39.49 -18.50
N ALA A 395 6.20 40.69 -18.98
CA ALA A 395 5.34 41.86 -18.74
C ALA A 395 3.90 41.68 -19.28
N GLU A 396 3.71 40.87 -20.31
CA GLU A 396 2.43 40.64 -20.99
C GLU A 396 1.67 39.45 -20.44
N SER A 397 2.16 38.77 -19.36
CA SER A 397 1.50 37.60 -18.79
C SER A 397 0.13 37.93 -18.21
N GLN A 398 -0.88 37.13 -18.54
CA GLN A 398 -2.25 37.30 -18.07
C GLN A 398 -2.55 36.31 -16.93
N PRO A 399 -3.33 36.72 -15.90
CA PRO A 399 -3.83 35.79 -14.89
C PRO A 399 -4.63 34.65 -15.56
N PHE A 400 -4.46 33.43 -15.04
CA PHE A 400 -5.26 32.31 -15.50
C PHE A 400 -6.71 32.46 -15.06
N ALA A 401 -7.63 32.28 -15.98
CA ALA A 401 -9.06 32.23 -15.69
C ALA A 401 -9.58 30.81 -15.91
N MET A 402 -10.30 30.28 -14.92
CA MET A 402 -10.97 28.98 -15.08
C MET A 402 -12.02 29.08 -16.19
N PRO A 403 -12.14 28.04 -17.04
CA PRO A 403 -13.21 28.01 -18.04
C PRO A 403 -14.58 27.95 -17.36
N THR A 404 -15.58 28.57 -17.95
CA THR A 404 -16.99 28.53 -17.50
C THR A 404 -17.73 27.29 -18.02
N HIS A 405 -17.21 26.68 -19.07
CA HIS A 405 -17.78 25.47 -19.69
C HIS A 405 -16.71 24.38 -19.79
N CYS A 406 -17.15 23.15 -19.65
CA CYS A 406 -16.29 21.97 -19.74
C CYS A 406 -15.67 21.86 -21.14
N PRO A 407 -14.33 21.74 -21.26
CA PRO A 407 -13.68 21.65 -22.57
C PRO A 407 -14.00 20.36 -23.33
N ASP A 408 -14.50 19.33 -22.62
CA ASP A 408 -14.81 18.02 -23.21
C ASP A 408 -16.26 17.90 -23.70
N CYS A 409 -17.24 18.38 -22.91
CA CYS A 409 -18.67 18.19 -23.21
C CYS A 409 -19.49 19.48 -23.36
N GLY A 410 -18.88 20.65 -23.12
CA GLY A 410 -19.56 21.94 -23.20
C GLY A 410 -20.55 22.23 -22.06
N SER A 411 -20.74 21.31 -21.10
CA SER A 411 -21.60 21.55 -19.95
C SER A 411 -21.04 22.63 -19.05
N GLU A 412 -21.91 23.33 -18.32
CA GLU A 412 -21.50 24.37 -17.37
C GLU A 412 -20.58 23.83 -16.28
N ILE A 413 -19.57 24.62 -15.90
CA ILE A 413 -18.71 24.35 -14.75
C ILE A 413 -19.27 25.12 -13.57
N ILE A 414 -19.69 24.38 -12.54
CA ILE A 414 -20.31 24.90 -11.33
C ILE A 414 -19.32 24.74 -10.16
N ARG A 415 -19.19 25.77 -9.35
CA ARG A 415 -18.48 25.68 -8.06
C ARG A 415 -19.52 25.74 -6.94
N PRO A 416 -19.80 24.62 -6.25
CA PRO A 416 -20.73 24.61 -5.13
C PRO A 416 -20.25 25.57 -4.02
N GLU A 417 -21.18 26.18 -3.31
CA GLU A 417 -20.88 27.08 -2.21
C GLU A 417 -20.11 26.34 -1.11
N GLY A 418 -19.00 26.93 -0.66
CA GLY A 418 -18.12 26.31 0.35
C GLY A 418 -17.12 25.27 -0.19
N GLU A 419 -17.19 24.89 -1.48
CA GLU A 419 -16.21 24.00 -2.09
C GLU A 419 -15.09 24.76 -2.81
N ALA A 420 -13.84 24.30 -2.66
CA ALA A 420 -12.69 24.84 -3.37
C ALA A 420 -12.61 24.35 -4.84
N VAL A 421 -13.33 23.29 -5.19
CA VAL A 421 -13.23 22.61 -6.49
C VAL A 421 -14.45 22.90 -7.37
N ALA A 422 -14.19 23.49 -8.54
CA ALA A 422 -15.20 23.65 -9.59
C ALA A 422 -15.42 22.31 -10.33
N ARG A 423 -16.65 22.07 -10.82
CA ARG A 423 -17.06 20.80 -11.41
C ARG A 423 -17.84 20.97 -12.69
N CYS A 424 -17.59 20.09 -13.64
CA CYS A 424 -18.45 19.92 -14.81
C CYS A 424 -19.77 19.26 -14.39
N SER A 425 -20.89 19.88 -14.74
CA SER A 425 -22.24 19.39 -14.44
C SER A 425 -22.70 18.23 -15.34
N GLY A 426 -21.93 17.87 -16.37
CA GLY A 426 -22.33 16.91 -17.42
C GLY A 426 -22.43 15.44 -16.99
N GLY A 427 -21.97 15.06 -15.80
CA GLY A 427 -22.04 13.67 -15.31
C GLY A 427 -21.50 12.66 -16.32
N LEU A 428 -22.16 11.52 -16.49
CA LEU A 428 -21.81 10.50 -17.50
C LEU A 428 -22.04 10.94 -18.96
N HIS A 429 -22.72 12.06 -19.19
CA HIS A 429 -22.79 12.66 -20.51
C HIS A 429 -21.44 13.23 -20.95
N CYS A 430 -20.64 13.69 -20.01
CA CYS A 430 -19.25 14.11 -20.25
C CYS A 430 -18.37 12.89 -20.53
N ARG A 431 -17.73 12.83 -21.69
CA ARG A 431 -16.85 11.70 -22.08
C ARG A 431 -15.69 11.50 -21.12
N ALA A 432 -15.09 12.60 -20.64
CA ALA A 432 -13.99 12.52 -19.68
C ALA A 432 -14.46 11.92 -18.34
N GLN A 433 -15.60 12.31 -17.81
CA GLN A 433 -16.16 11.73 -16.59
C GLN A 433 -16.51 10.26 -16.79
N ARG A 434 -17.11 9.92 -17.92
CA ARG A 434 -17.45 8.55 -18.32
C ARG A 434 -16.20 7.67 -18.41
N ALA A 435 -15.16 8.13 -19.10
CA ALA A 435 -13.90 7.39 -19.19
C ALA A 435 -13.29 7.15 -17.80
N GLN A 436 -13.24 8.17 -16.96
CA GLN A 436 -12.70 8.05 -15.61
C GLN A 436 -13.56 7.17 -14.69
N ALA A 437 -14.88 7.18 -14.85
CA ALA A 437 -15.77 6.27 -14.12
C ALA A 437 -15.53 4.80 -14.51
N LEU A 438 -15.36 4.53 -15.80
CA LEU A 438 -15.04 3.20 -16.33
C LEU A 438 -13.64 2.71 -15.90
N ILE A 439 -12.62 3.58 -15.93
CA ILE A 439 -11.27 3.30 -15.43
C ILE A 439 -11.32 2.93 -13.94
N HIS A 440 -12.08 3.71 -13.16
CA HIS A 440 -12.27 3.40 -11.74
C HIS A 440 -12.97 2.06 -11.54
N PHE A 441 -14.05 1.79 -12.29
CA PHE A 441 -14.81 0.54 -12.22
C PHE A 441 -13.94 -0.68 -12.54
N ALA A 442 -13.06 -0.57 -13.54
CA ALA A 442 -12.14 -1.63 -13.93
C ALA A 442 -10.91 -1.77 -13.01
N SER A 443 -10.66 -0.78 -12.14
CA SER A 443 -9.44 -0.70 -11.34
C SER A 443 -9.29 -1.89 -10.37
N ARG A 444 -8.04 -2.16 -9.96
CA ARG A 444 -7.67 -3.27 -9.06
C ARG A 444 -8.46 -3.31 -7.75
N LYS A 445 -8.79 -2.15 -7.18
CA LYS A 445 -9.57 -2.04 -5.93
C LYS A 445 -11.08 -2.15 -6.13
N ALA A 446 -11.55 -1.96 -7.35
CA ALA A 446 -12.93 -2.13 -7.76
C ALA A 446 -13.13 -3.56 -8.30
N LEU A 447 -13.45 -3.76 -9.57
CA LEU A 447 -13.69 -5.10 -10.12
C LEU A 447 -12.45 -5.82 -10.65
N ASP A 448 -11.28 -5.17 -10.67
CA ASP A 448 -9.99 -5.75 -11.07
C ASP A 448 -9.99 -6.40 -12.46
N ILE A 449 -10.51 -5.68 -13.45
CA ILE A 449 -10.61 -6.19 -14.82
C ILE A 449 -9.26 -6.06 -15.51
N GLN A 450 -8.49 -7.12 -15.47
CA GLN A 450 -7.14 -7.15 -16.01
C GLN A 450 -7.13 -7.06 -17.54
N GLY A 451 -6.11 -6.36 -18.07
CA GLY A 451 -6.00 -6.11 -19.52
C GLY A 451 -6.80 -4.90 -20.02
N LEU A 452 -7.72 -4.38 -19.21
CA LEU A 452 -8.52 -3.19 -19.54
C LEU A 452 -7.82 -1.92 -19.03
N GLY A 453 -6.79 -1.46 -19.74
CA GLY A 453 -6.03 -0.26 -19.35
C GLY A 453 -6.71 1.05 -19.74
N ASP A 454 -6.29 2.15 -19.10
CA ASP A 454 -6.87 3.49 -19.24
C ASP A 454 -7.02 3.92 -20.71
N LYS A 455 -5.95 3.77 -21.51
CA LYS A 455 -5.96 4.16 -22.94
C LYS A 455 -6.98 3.40 -23.77
N LEU A 456 -7.23 2.14 -23.45
CA LEU A 456 -8.20 1.32 -24.14
C LEU A 456 -9.62 1.77 -23.81
N ILE A 457 -9.90 2.06 -22.53
CA ILE A 457 -11.18 2.63 -22.10
C ILE A 457 -11.41 4.00 -22.73
N GLU A 458 -10.41 4.89 -22.70
CA GLU A 458 -10.50 6.22 -23.31
C GLU A 458 -10.79 6.12 -24.81
N GLN A 459 -10.20 5.15 -25.52
CA GLN A 459 -10.48 4.89 -26.92
C GLN A 459 -11.92 4.46 -27.13
N LEU A 460 -12.39 3.45 -26.39
CA LEU A 460 -13.76 2.95 -26.53
C LEU A 460 -14.84 4.00 -26.21
N VAL A 461 -14.58 4.88 -25.24
CA VAL A 461 -15.45 6.02 -24.93
C VAL A 461 -15.41 7.06 -26.04
N ARG A 462 -14.23 7.34 -26.60
CA ARG A 462 -14.08 8.27 -27.74
C ARG A 462 -14.81 7.77 -28.99
N ASP A 463 -14.73 6.45 -29.22
CA ASP A 463 -15.38 5.78 -30.36
C ASP A 463 -16.88 5.53 -30.10
N ASP A 464 -17.42 6.09 -29.00
CA ASP A 464 -18.84 6.04 -28.58
C ASP A 464 -19.38 4.61 -28.39
N ARG A 465 -18.49 3.66 -28.01
CA ARG A 465 -18.81 2.25 -27.78
C ARG A 465 -19.14 1.93 -26.33
N LEU A 466 -18.82 2.81 -25.38
CA LEU A 466 -19.09 2.65 -23.96
C LEU A 466 -19.78 3.89 -23.42
N HIS A 467 -20.99 3.73 -22.88
CA HIS A 467 -21.80 4.76 -22.24
C HIS A 467 -21.92 4.55 -20.73
N SER A 468 -21.81 3.31 -20.30
CA SER A 468 -21.88 2.89 -18.90
C SER A 468 -20.95 1.70 -18.64
N PRO A 469 -20.66 1.37 -17.37
CA PRO A 469 -19.90 0.16 -17.03
C PRO A 469 -20.56 -1.15 -17.49
N ALA A 470 -21.87 -1.18 -17.65
CA ALA A 470 -22.58 -2.37 -18.11
C ALA A 470 -22.22 -2.76 -19.56
N ASP A 471 -21.89 -1.77 -20.40
CA ASP A 471 -21.55 -1.99 -21.81
C ASP A 471 -20.27 -2.82 -21.99
N LEU A 472 -19.38 -2.80 -21.01
CA LEU A 472 -18.17 -3.64 -21.02
C LEU A 472 -18.50 -5.14 -21.14
N PHE A 473 -19.59 -5.58 -20.52
CA PHE A 473 -20.04 -6.96 -20.50
C PHE A 473 -20.87 -7.36 -21.73
N ALA A 474 -21.21 -6.40 -22.56
CA ALA A 474 -21.95 -6.62 -23.81
C ALA A 474 -21.03 -6.78 -25.04
N LEU A 475 -19.75 -6.37 -24.94
CA LEU A 475 -18.80 -6.46 -26.05
C LEU A 475 -18.39 -7.91 -26.33
N THR A 476 -18.47 -8.32 -27.60
CA THR A 476 -18.10 -9.66 -28.07
C THR A 476 -16.60 -9.82 -28.33
N LEU A 477 -16.14 -11.05 -28.59
CA LEU A 477 -14.75 -11.31 -28.99
C LEU A 477 -14.37 -10.54 -30.26
N GLU A 478 -15.29 -10.49 -31.22
CA GLU A 478 -15.09 -9.76 -32.47
C GLU A 478 -14.95 -8.25 -32.22
N ASP A 479 -15.74 -7.70 -31.29
CA ASP A 479 -15.66 -6.29 -30.90
C ASP A 479 -14.30 -5.94 -30.32
N TRP A 480 -13.78 -6.78 -29.41
CA TRP A 480 -12.46 -6.59 -28.82
C TRP A 480 -11.34 -6.79 -29.84
N ALA A 481 -11.42 -7.84 -30.65
CA ALA A 481 -10.38 -8.15 -31.65
C ALA A 481 -10.30 -7.11 -32.79
N ALA A 482 -11.39 -6.41 -33.07
CA ALA A 482 -11.43 -5.33 -34.06
C ALA A 482 -10.71 -4.05 -33.64
N LEU A 483 -10.28 -3.94 -32.36
CA LEU A 483 -9.59 -2.75 -31.87
C LEU A 483 -8.14 -2.70 -32.38
N PRO A 484 -7.59 -1.51 -32.67
CA PRO A 484 -6.21 -1.35 -33.09
C PRO A 484 -5.23 -1.95 -32.09
N ARG A 485 -4.27 -2.75 -32.58
CA ARG A 485 -3.23 -3.44 -31.79
C ARG A 485 -3.76 -4.47 -30.79
N MET A 486 -5.01 -4.92 -30.93
CA MET A 486 -5.58 -5.98 -30.13
C MET A 486 -5.43 -7.32 -30.86
N ALA A 487 -4.60 -8.21 -30.31
CA ALA A 487 -4.52 -9.59 -30.78
C ALA A 487 -5.69 -10.42 -30.20
N GLU A 488 -6.13 -11.44 -30.92
CA GLU A 488 -7.23 -12.33 -30.48
C GLU A 488 -7.02 -12.88 -29.08
N LYS A 489 -5.79 -13.32 -28.76
CA LYS A 489 -5.45 -13.80 -27.40
C LYS A 489 -5.63 -12.72 -26.32
N SER A 490 -5.33 -11.46 -26.64
CA SER A 490 -5.54 -10.35 -25.69
C SER A 490 -7.03 -10.06 -25.49
N ALA A 491 -7.82 -10.14 -26.57
CA ALA A 491 -9.27 -10.01 -26.50
C ALA A 491 -9.89 -11.14 -25.66
N GLN A 492 -9.45 -12.38 -25.84
CA GLN A 492 -9.87 -13.54 -25.02
C GLN A 492 -9.52 -13.35 -23.54
N ASN A 493 -8.33 -12.80 -23.24
CA ASN A 493 -7.92 -12.54 -21.86
C ASN A 493 -8.80 -11.46 -21.19
N ILE A 494 -9.18 -10.41 -21.94
CA ILE A 494 -10.11 -9.38 -21.42
C ILE A 494 -11.49 -9.98 -21.14
N LEU A 495 -12.03 -10.80 -22.05
CA LEU A 495 -13.30 -11.47 -21.83
C LEU A 495 -13.26 -12.40 -20.62
N ALA A 496 -12.18 -13.15 -20.44
CA ALA A 496 -11.99 -14.00 -19.26
C ALA A 496 -11.91 -13.15 -17.97
N ALA A 497 -11.25 -11.99 -18.00
CA ALA A 497 -11.18 -11.07 -16.87
C ALA A 497 -12.56 -10.45 -16.55
N LEU A 498 -13.33 -10.09 -17.57
CA LEU A 498 -14.71 -9.61 -17.40
C LEU A 498 -15.62 -10.68 -16.79
N GLU A 499 -15.49 -11.94 -17.24
CA GLU A 499 -16.26 -13.04 -16.67
C GLU A 499 -15.89 -13.30 -15.21
N ALA A 500 -14.60 -13.31 -14.89
CA ALA A 500 -14.11 -13.44 -13.51
C ALA A 500 -14.59 -12.28 -12.60
N ALA A 501 -14.67 -11.06 -13.14
CA ALA A 501 -15.11 -9.87 -12.43
C ALA A 501 -16.61 -9.89 -12.05
N LYS A 502 -17.41 -10.74 -12.68
CA LYS A 502 -18.83 -10.92 -12.30
C LYS A 502 -18.99 -11.48 -10.89
N SER A 503 -18.06 -12.30 -10.42
CA SER A 503 -18.03 -12.80 -9.04
C SER A 503 -17.16 -11.86 -8.18
N THR A 504 -17.80 -11.00 -7.40
CA THR A 504 -17.13 -9.98 -6.59
C THR A 504 -17.62 -9.99 -5.14
N THR A 505 -17.34 -8.95 -4.36
CA THR A 505 -17.94 -8.72 -3.04
C THR A 505 -18.82 -7.48 -3.08
N LEU A 506 -19.84 -7.42 -2.20
CA LEU A 506 -20.72 -6.24 -2.11
C LEU A 506 -19.89 -4.97 -1.85
N ALA A 507 -18.86 -5.03 -1.01
CA ALA A 507 -17.98 -3.90 -0.73
C ALA A 507 -17.24 -3.40 -1.99
N ARG A 508 -16.66 -4.31 -2.77
CA ARG A 508 -15.98 -3.95 -4.03
C ARG A 508 -16.95 -3.39 -5.06
N PHE A 509 -18.17 -3.94 -5.14
CA PHE A 509 -19.20 -3.42 -6.01
C PHE A 509 -19.62 -1.99 -5.61
N ILE A 510 -19.91 -1.73 -4.32
CA ILE A 510 -20.21 -0.38 -3.82
C ILE A 510 -19.08 0.59 -4.15
N TYR A 511 -17.82 0.17 -3.94
CA TYR A 511 -16.67 1.00 -4.29
C TYR A 511 -16.57 1.25 -5.79
N ALA A 512 -16.83 0.22 -6.63
CA ALA A 512 -16.81 0.31 -8.09
C ALA A 512 -17.85 1.28 -8.68
N LEU A 513 -18.99 1.45 -8.01
CA LEU A 513 -20.01 2.44 -8.39
C LEU A 513 -19.48 3.88 -8.35
N GLY A 514 -18.40 4.12 -7.62
CA GLY A 514 -17.72 5.41 -7.61
C GLY A 514 -18.49 6.52 -6.92
N ILE A 515 -19.33 6.20 -5.96
CA ILE A 515 -20.09 7.17 -5.15
C ILE A 515 -19.11 8.15 -4.51
N ARG A 516 -19.41 9.44 -4.62
CA ARG A 516 -18.55 10.49 -4.07
C ARG A 516 -18.37 10.32 -2.56
N GLU A 517 -17.17 10.59 -2.06
CA GLU A 517 -16.73 10.42 -0.67
C GLU A 517 -16.70 8.96 -0.18
N VAL A 518 -17.22 8.00 -0.94
CA VAL A 518 -17.19 6.57 -0.57
C VAL A 518 -15.88 5.94 -1.07
N GLY A 519 -14.94 5.76 -0.14
CA GLY A 519 -13.70 4.99 -0.36
C GLY A 519 -13.87 3.51 -0.05
N ASN A 520 -12.79 2.70 -0.22
CA ASN A 520 -12.83 1.26 0.09
C ASN A 520 -13.33 0.98 1.51
N VAL A 521 -12.81 1.72 2.52
CA VAL A 521 -13.15 1.53 3.93
C VAL A 521 -14.64 1.81 4.17
N SER A 522 -15.15 2.91 3.60
CA SER A 522 -16.57 3.24 3.71
C SER A 522 -17.45 2.23 2.98
N ALA A 523 -17.00 1.72 1.82
CA ALA A 523 -17.72 0.69 1.09
C ALA A 523 -17.79 -0.64 1.87
N GLU A 524 -16.70 -1.04 2.54
CA GLU A 524 -16.68 -2.20 3.43
C GLU A 524 -17.62 -2.02 4.63
N LEU A 525 -17.62 -0.82 5.22
CA LEU A 525 -18.48 -0.47 6.34
C LEU A 525 -19.96 -0.55 5.93
N LEU A 526 -20.33 0.02 4.80
CA LEU A 526 -21.68 -0.03 4.23
C LEU A 526 -22.11 -1.47 3.90
N ALA A 527 -21.23 -2.25 3.26
CA ALA A 527 -21.52 -3.64 2.92
C ALA A 527 -21.73 -4.51 4.16
N ARG A 528 -20.94 -4.29 5.22
CA ARG A 528 -21.08 -5.01 6.50
C ARG A 528 -22.37 -4.63 7.23
N HIS A 529 -22.74 -3.35 7.20
CA HIS A 529 -23.95 -2.86 7.89
C HIS A 529 -25.24 -3.30 7.20
N TYR A 530 -25.35 -3.02 5.90
CA TYR A 530 -26.58 -3.30 5.15
C TYR A 530 -26.65 -4.72 4.60
N ARG A 531 -25.51 -5.38 4.34
CA ARG A 531 -25.37 -6.76 3.85
C ARG A 531 -25.95 -7.03 2.47
N GLU A 532 -26.97 -6.27 2.07
CA GLU A 532 -27.66 -6.36 0.80
C GLU A 532 -27.73 -4.98 0.13
N LEU A 533 -27.54 -4.93 -1.19
CA LEU A 533 -27.59 -3.69 -1.94
C LEU A 533 -28.97 -2.99 -1.86
N PRO A 534 -30.11 -3.69 -1.96
CA PRO A 534 -31.41 -3.05 -1.85
C PRO A 534 -31.64 -2.33 -0.52
N ALA A 535 -31.14 -2.89 0.58
CA ALA A 535 -31.23 -2.25 1.90
C ALA A 535 -30.42 -0.94 1.94
N LEU A 536 -29.20 -0.94 1.39
CA LEU A 536 -28.40 0.29 1.25
C LEU A 536 -29.08 1.32 0.34
N MET A 537 -29.66 0.90 -0.80
CA MET A 537 -30.36 1.78 -1.72
C MET A 537 -31.60 2.44 -1.10
N ALA A 538 -32.24 1.79 -0.14
CA ALA A 538 -33.43 2.29 0.57
C ALA A 538 -33.11 3.15 1.81
N ALA A 539 -31.83 3.16 2.27
CA ALA A 539 -31.42 3.82 3.50
C ALA A 539 -31.68 5.34 3.48
N SER A 540 -32.15 5.89 4.59
CA SER A 540 -32.27 7.34 4.77
C SER A 540 -30.91 7.97 5.12
N GLU A 541 -30.81 9.30 5.07
CA GLU A 541 -29.60 10.01 5.50
C GLU A 541 -29.34 9.81 6.99
N GLU A 542 -30.38 9.75 7.80
CA GLU A 542 -30.31 9.50 9.23
C GLU A 542 -29.77 8.09 9.54
N ASP A 543 -30.25 7.07 8.82
CA ASP A 543 -29.76 5.68 8.97
C ASP A 543 -28.27 5.59 8.59
N LEU A 544 -27.87 6.25 7.52
CA LEU A 544 -26.49 6.30 7.07
C LEU A 544 -25.58 7.00 8.09
N GLN A 545 -26.04 8.13 8.66
CA GLN A 545 -25.29 8.88 9.68
C GLN A 545 -25.21 8.14 11.04
N ALA A 546 -26.08 7.20 11.30
CA ALA A 546 -26.01 6.35 12.49
C ALA A 546 -24.82 5.38 12.48
N ILE A 547 -24.18 5.19 11.30
CA ILE A 547 -23.01 4.33 11.13
C ILE A 547 -21.76 5.12 11.50
N ASP A 548 -20.99 4.64 12.48
CA ASP A 548 -19.72 5.27 12.86
C ASP A 548 -18.76 5.32 11.66
N GLY A 549 -18.23 6.50 11.34
CA GLY A 549 -17.40 6.76 10.17
C GLY A 549 -18.14 7.26 8.93
N ILE A 550 -19.46 7.36 8.95
CA ILE A 550 -20.27 8.00 7.88
C ILE A 550 -20.73 9.39 8.35
N GLY A 551 -20.09 10.43 7.84
CA GLY A 551 -20.50 11.81 8.14
C GLY A 551 -21.69 12.31 7.29
N PRO A 552 -22.29 13.47 7.65
CA PRO A 552 -23.47 14.00 6.96
C PRO A 552 -23.24 14.24 5.45
N VAL A 553 -22.07 14.73 5.06
CA VAL A 553 -21.74 14.96 3.64
C VAL A 553 -21.70 13.65 2.85
N MET A 554 -21.10 12.60 3.42
CA MET A 554 -21.04 11.28 2.77
C MET A 554 -22.43 10.66 2.68
N ALA A 555 -23.25 10.73 3.75
CA ALA A 555 -24.62 10.22 3.78
C ALA A 555 -25.47 10.87 2.68
N GLN A 556 -25.37 12.19 2.52
CA GLN A 556 -26.04 12.95 1.48
C GLN A 556 -25.65 12.48 0.06
N TYR A 557 -24.33 12.27 -0.20
CA TYR A 557 -23.88 11.77 -1.50
C TYR A 557 -24.36 10.35 -1.79
N ILE A 558 -24.35 9.46 -0.79
CA ILE A 558 -24.86 8.09 -0.94
C ILE A 558 -26.35 8.14 -1.29
N ARG A 559 -27.13 8.88 -0.53
CA ARG A 559 -28.58 9.00 -0.75
C ARG A 559 -28.89 9.58 -2.12
N HIS A 560 -28.22 10.66 -2.50
CA HIS A 560 -28.41 11.32 -3.80
C HIS A 560 -28.07 10.38 -4.97
N PHE A 561 -26.98 9.61 -4.85
CA PHE A 561 -26.58 8.65 -5.87
C PHE A 561 -27.64 7.58 -6.13
N PHE A 562 -28.27 7.03 -5.08
CA PHE A 562 -29.29 5.99 -5.22
C PHE A 562 -30.68 6.52 -5.53
N LEU A 563 -30.94 7.82 -5.37
CA LEU A 563 -32.15 8.46 -5.83
C LEU A 563 -32.17 8.73 -7.35
N ASP A 564 -31.00 8.82 -7.96
CA ASP A 564 -30.85 9.08 -9.39
C ASP A 564 -31.25 7.84 -10.21
N ASP A 565 -32.24 8.01 -11.10
CA ASP A 565 -32.78 6.93 -11.91
C ASP A 565 -31.76 6.38 -12.93
N ALA A 566 -30.83 7.22 -13.43
CA ALA A 566 -29.80 6.77 -14.36
C ALA A 566 -28.78 5.85 -13.64
N ASN A 567 -28.38 6.19 -12.42
CA ASN A 567 -27.52 5.32 -11.61
C ASN A 567 -28.20 3.99 -11.28
N ARG A 568 -29.49 4.02 -10.95
CA ARG A 568 -30.27 2.80 -10.68
C ARG A 568 -30.38 1.92 -11.91
N ALA A 569 -30.59 2.52 -13.09
CA ALA A 569 -30.62 1.78 -14.35
C ALA A 569 -29.25 1.10 -14.65
N VAL A 570 -28.14 1.78 -14.41
CA VAL A 570 -26.79 1.21 -14.55
C VAL A 570 -26.59 0.03 -13.59
N ILE A 571 -27.00 0.17 -12.32
CA ILE A 571 -26.93 -0.91 -11.33
C ILE A 571 -27.73 -2.13 -11.80
N ALA A 572 -28.96 -1.92 -12.25
CA ALA A 572 -29.83 -2.99 -12.76
C ALA A 572 -29.21 -3.68 -13.98
N ALA A 573 -28.62 -2.91 -14.91
CA ALA A 573 -27.93 -3.45 -16.09
C ALA A 573 -26.69 -4.28 -15.70
N LEU A 574 -25.91 -3.85 -14.72
CA LEU A 574 -24.76 -4.59 -14.21
C LEU A 574 -25.18 -5.92 -13.56
N GLN A 575 -26.24 -5.92 -12.77
CA GLN A 575 -26.81 -7.15 -12.21
C GLN A 575 -27.37 -8.08 -13.30
N ALA A 576 -28.04 -7.53 -14.31
CA ALA A 576 -28.52 -8.29 -15.47
C ALA A 576 -27.37 -8.88 -16.30
N ALA A 577 -26.21 -8.22 -16.37
CA ALA A 577 -24.99 -8.74 -16.98
C ALA A 577 -24.35 -9.89 -16.18
N GLY A 578 -24.87 -10.22 -14.99
CA GLY A 578 -24.45 -11.34 -14.16
C GLY A 578 -23.51 -10.99 -13.02
N ILE A 579 -23.31 -9.71 -12.69
CA ILE A 579 -22.51 -9.34 -11.51
C ILE A 579 -23.25 -9.75 -10.25
N HIS A 580 -22.57 -10.51 -9.39
CA HIS A 580 -23.12 -11.06 -8.16
C HIS A 580 -22.04 -11.15 -7.06
N TRP A 581 -22.50 -11.29 -5.84
CA TRP A 581 -21.64 -11.46 -4.66
C TRP A 581 -22.30 -12.44 -3.68
N PRO A 582 -21.47 -13.13 -2.83
CA PRO A 582 -22.00 -13.96 -1.76
C PRO A 582 -22.79 -13.11 -0.76
N VAL A 583 -23.83 -13.70 -0.18
CA VAL A 583 -24.59 -13.06 0.90
C VAL A 583 -23.62 -12.77 2.06
N VAL A 584 -23.61 -11.54 2.54
CA VAL A 584 -22.83 -11.16 3.72
C VAL A 584 -23.60 -11.71 4.94
N GLU A 585 -23.17 -12.87 5.43
CA GLU A 585 -23.82 -13.47 6.61
C GLU A 585 -23.71 -12.55 7.83
N ALA A 586 -24.81 -12.48 8.60
CA ALA A 586 -24.75 -11.85 9.89
C ALA A 586 -23.82 -12.69 10.78
N PRO A 587 -22.95 -12.10 11.59
CA PRO A 587 -22.42 -12.84 12.72
C PRO A 587 -23.59 -13.43 13.48
N VAL A 588 -23.62 -14.75 13.63
CA VAL A 588 -24.65 -15.42 14.42
C VAL A 588 -24.42 -15.02 15.87
N ILE A 589 -25.12 -13.97 16.30
CA ILE A 589 -25.12 -13.59 17.72
C ILE A 589 -25.98 -14.63 18.43
N ALA A 590 -25.38 -15.41 19.32
CA ALA A 590 -26.11 -16.32 20.14
C ALA A 590 -27.21 -15.55 20.90
N ALA A 591 -28.42 -16.09 20.94
CA ALA A 591 -29.57 -15.41 21.56
C ALA A 591 -29.35 -15.09 23.03
N ASP A 592 -28.42 -15.79 23.68
CA ASP A 592 -27.98 -15.66 25.07
C ASP A 592 -26.63 -14.96 25.23
N SER A 593 -26.15 -14.30 24.19
CA SER A 593 -24.86 -13.58 24.25
C SER A 593 -24.87 -12.50 25.34
N PRO A 594 -23.90 -12.53 26.26
CA PRO A 594 -23.85 -11.59 27.39
C PRO A 594 -23.63 -10.13 26.97
N LEU A 595 -23.17 -9.90 25.75
CA LEU A 595 -22.93 -8.57 25.21
C LEU A 595 -23.99 -8.10 24.18
N ALA A 596 -25.03 -8.90 23.91
CA ALA A 596 -26.09 -8.50 22.97
C ALA A 596 -26.74 -7.17 23.36
N GLY A 597 -26.59 -6.14 22.51
CA GLY A 597 -27.13 -4.78 22.75
C GLY A 597 -26.40 -3.96 23.82
N LYS A 598 -25.32 -4.47 24.43
CA LYS A 598 -24.56 -3.83 25.51
C LYS A 598 -23.51 -2.86 24.97
N THR A 599 -23.26 -1.79 25.72
CA THR A 599 -22.21 -0.81 25.43
C THR A 599 -20.99 -1.07 26.30
N VAL A 600 -19.84 -1.32 25.68
CA VAL A 600 -18.57 -1.64 26.34
C VAL A 600 -17.57 -0.52 26.08
N VAL A 601 -16.87 -0.07 27.11
CA VAL A 601 -15.71 0.84 26.96
C VAL A 601 -14.44 0.05 27.22
N ILE A 602 -13.44 0.19 26.36
CA ILE A 602 -12.15 -0.49 26.48
C ILE A 602 -11.13 0.50 27.04
N THR A 603 -10.37 0.09 28.06
CA THR A 603 -9.31 0.91 28.67
C THR A 603 -8.12 0.05 29.12
N GLY A 604 -6.93 0.65 29.22
CA GLY A 604 -5.71 -0.08 29.57
C GLY A 604 -5.13 -0.91 28.43
N THR A 605 -4.08 -1.68 28.73
CA THR A 605 -3.42 -2.60 27.80
C THR A 605 -3.94 -4.01 28.06
N LEU A 606 -4.50 -4.65 27.04
CA LEU A 606 -4.98 -6.03 27.14
C LEU A 606 -3.79 -6.99 26.96
N PRO A 607 -3.71 -8.09 27.72
CA PRO A 607 -2.57 -9.00 27.73
C PRO A 607 -2.28 -9.69 26.40
N THR A 608 -3.31 -10.14 25.66
CA THR A 608 -3.11 -10.99 24.47
C THR A 608 -3.74 -10.44 23.20
N MET A 609 -4.51 -9.36 23.25
CA MET A 609 -5.17 -8.78 22.10
C MET A 609 -5.07 -7.26 22.03
N SER A 610 -5.14 -6.70 20.83
CA SER A 610 -5.25 -5.27 20.60
C SER A 610 -6.66 -4.75 20.95
N ARG A 611 -6.81 -3.43 21.12
CA ARG A 611 -8.13 -2.81 21.31
C ARG A 611 -9.08 -3.04 20.14
N ASP A 612 -8.55 -3.10 18.92
CA ASP A 612 -9.35 -3.31 17.72
C ASP A 612 -9.83 -4.76 17.62
N GLU A 613 -8.99 -5.74 18.03
CA GLU A 613 -9.40 -7.14 18.18
C GLU A 613 -10.45 -7.30 19.26
N ALA A 614 -10.26 -6.67 20.42
CA ALA A 614 -11.26 -6.66 21.47
C ALA A 614 -12.59 -6.03 21.02
N ALA A 615 -12.53 -4.93 20.26
CA ALA A 615 -13.72 -4.31 19.68
C ALA A 615 -14.41 -5.22 18.67
N ALA A 616 -13.66 -5.94 17.83
CA ALA A 616 -14.20 -6.93 16.91
C ALA A 616 -14.86 -8.11 17.65
N HIS A 617 -14.26 -8.59 18.73
CA HIS A 617 -14.83 -9.63 19.60
C HIS A 617 -16.11 -9.17 20.31
N ILE A 618 -16.12 -7.94 20.83
CA ILE A 618 -17.33 -7.35 21.41
C ILE A 618 -18.44 -7.27 20.36
N ALA A 619 -18.12 -6.83 19.14
CA ALA A 619 -19.07 -6.74 18.04
C ALA A 619 -19.59 -8.12 17.60
N SER A 620 -18.75 -9.16 17.58
CA SER A 620 -19.16 -10.54 17.25
C SER A 620 -20.12 -11.11 18.29
N LEU A 621 -20.02 -10.65 19.54
CA LEU A 621 -20.95 -10.97 20.64
C LEU A 621 -22.19 -10.04 20.68
N GLY A 622 -22.38 -9.14 19.69
CA GLY A 622 -23.52 -8.23 19.60
C GLY A 622 -23.42 -6.98 20.46
N GLY A 623 -22.24 -6.71 21.05
CA GLY A 623 -21.96 -5.50 21.82
C GLY A 623 -21.56 -4.31 20.95
N LYS A 624 -21.63 -3.11 21.52
CA LYS A 624 -21.15 -1.85 20.91
C LYS A 624 -20.01 -1.29 21.73
N THR A 625 -18.98 -0.74 21.07
CA THR A 625 -17.89 -0.06 21.78
C THR A 625 -18.13 1.44 21.85
N ALA A 626 -17.72 2.07 22.98
CA ALA A 626 -17.76 3.51 23.16
C ALA A 626 -16.39 4.04 23.64
N SER A 627 -16.08 5.29 23.27
CA SER A 627 -14.80 5.91 23.61
C SER A 627 -14.71 6.45 25.06
N ALA A 628 -15.84 6.73 25.68
CA ALA A 628 -15.90 7.34 27.00
C ALA A 628 -16.91 6.63 27.93
N VAL A 629 -16.55 6.50 29.20
CA VAL A 629 -17.44 5.95 30.23
C VAL A 629 -18.54 6.95 30.58
N SER A 630 -19.79 6.48 30.55
CA SER A 630 -21.00 7.25 30.87
C SER A 630 -22.03 6.38 31.59
N LYS A 631 -23.15 6.95 32.04
CA LYS A 631 -24.28 6.19 32.60
C LYS A 631 -24.93 5.19 31.64
N LYS A 632 -24.62 5.28 30.34
CA LYS A 632 -25.09 4.35 29.29
C LYS A 632 -24.08 3.23 29.01
N THR A 633 -22.96 3.17 29.72
CA THR A 633 -21.96 2.13 29.59
C THR A 633 -22.35 0.94 30.46
N ASP A 634 -22.50 -0.23 29.86
CA ASP A 634 -22.85 -1.48 30.58
C ASP A 634 -21.62 -2.15 31.18
N TYR A 635 -20.51 -2.17 30.42
CA TYR A 635 -19.25 -2.81 30.82
C TYR A 635 -18.05 -1.93 30.56
N LEU A 636 -17.04 -2.03 31.42
CA LEU A 636 -15.70 -1.55 31.17
C LEU A 636 -14.77 -2.75 31.01
N LEU A 637 -14.25 -2.98 29.81
CA LEU A 637 -13.16 -3.93 29.61
C LEU A 637 -11.84 -3.25 30.01
N ALA A 638 -11.28 -3.69 31.13
CA ALA A 638 -10.11 -3.10 31.74
C ALA A 638 -8.89 -4.02 31.61
N GLY A 639 -7.88 -3.55 30.89
CA GLY A 639 -6.54 -4.14 30.87
C GLY A 639 -5.62 -3.49 31.90
N ASP A 640 -4.34 -3.81 31.83
CA ASP A 640 -3.31 -3.22 32.70
C ASP A 640 -3.25 -1.70 32.55
N LYS A 641 -3.02 -0.99 33.66
CA LYS A 641 -2.93 0.48 33.70
C LYS A 641 -4.19 1.18 33.14
N ALA A 642 -5.35 0.74 33.55
CA ALA A 642 -6.65 1.22 33.05
C ALA A 642 -6.97 2.72 33.29
N GLY A 643 -6.20 3.43 34.10
CA GLY A 643 -6.24 4.91 34.29
C GLY A 643 -7.58 5.49 34.72
N SER A 644 -7.81 6.76 34.44
CA SER A 644 -8.97 7.55 34.87
C SER A 644 -10.34 7.00 34.43
N LYS A 645 -10.40 6.18 33.38
CA LYS A 645 -11.66 5.54 32.95
C LYS A 645 -12.11 4.46 33.91
N LEU A 646 -11.17 3.76 34.58
CA LEU A 646 -11.49 2.76 35.62
C LEU A 646 -12.11 3.42 36.83
N GLU A 647 -11.52 4.51 37.33
CA GLU A 647 -12.06 5.29 38.45
C GLU A 647 -13.46 5.81 38.15
N LYS A 648 -13.66 6.31 36.92
CA LYS A 648 -14.96 6.82 36.48
C LYS A 648 -16.01 5.71 36.36
N ALA A 649 -15.62 4.52 35.90
CA ALA A 649 -16.52 3.36 35.81
C ALA A 649 -16.94 2.90 37.22
N GLN A 650 -15.99 2.84 38.14
CA GLN A 650 -16.28 2.51 39.57
C GLN A 650 -17.22 3.53 40.19
N ALA A 651 -17.00 4.83 39.97
CA ALA A 651 -17.86 5.92 40.47
C ALA A 651 -19.28 5.88 39.90
N LEU A 652 -19.46 5.34 38.68
CA LEU A 652 -20.77 5.21 38.01
C LEU A 652 -21.41 3.83 38.20
N GLY A 653 -20.76 2.88 38.91
CA GLY A 653 -21.27 1.54 39.12
C GLY A 653 -21.29 0.68 37.84
N VAL A 654 -20.45 0.97 36.86
CA VAL A 654 -20.31 0.22 35.60
C VAL A 654 -19.60 -1.10 35.91
N ALA A 655 -20.11 -2.22 35.40
CA ALA A 655 -19.49 -3.52 35.59
C ALA A 655 -18.12 -3.57 34.87
N ILE A 656 -17.09 -4.05 35.59
CA ILE A 656 -15.73 -4.14 35.07
C ILE A 656 -15.47 -5.60 34.70
N ILE A 657 -14.98 -5.84 33.51
CA ILE A 657 -14.56 -7.14 33.01
C ILE A 657 -13.09 -7.05 32.54
N ASP A 658 -12.41 -8.17 32.59
CA ASP A 658 -11.07 -8.33 32.06
C ASP A 658 -11.06 -9.07 30.70
N GLU A 659 -9.89 -9.21 30.11
CA GLU A 659 -9.71 -9.93 28.84
C GLU A 659 -10.10 -11.40 28.95
N ALA A 660 -9.79 -12.04 30.06
CA ALA A 660 -10.12 -13.46 30.29
C ALA A 660 -11.64 -13.68 30.30
N GLN A 661 -12.39 -12.76 30.86
CA GLN A 661 -13.85 -12.80 30.85
C GLN A 661 -14.41 -12.60 29.42
N LEU A 662 -13.83 -11.67 28.64
CA LEU A 662 -14.24 -11.49 27.26
C LEU A 662 -13.96 -12.75 26.43
N LEU A 663 -12.78 -13.36 26.59
CA LEU A 663 -12.42 -14.62 25.93
C LEU A 663 -13.31 -15.78 26.34
N ALA A 664 -13.71 -15.86 27.64
CA ALA A 664 -14.65 -16.86 28.11
C ALA A 664 -16.04 -16.74 27.47
N TRP A 665 -16.47 -15.51 27.12
CA TRP A 665 -17.72 -15.28 26.38
C TRP A 665 -17.64 -15.61 24.90
N LEU A 666 -16.42 -15.70 24.33
CA LEU A 666 -16.18 -16.12 22.95
C LEU A 666 -16.07 -17.63 22.80
N ALA A 667 -15.79 -18.34 23.90
CA ALA A 667 -15.72 -19.80 23.89
C ALA A 667 -17.14 -20.38 23.64
N PRO A 668 -17.25 -21.40 22.73
CA PRO A 668 -18.53 -22.02 22.38
C PRO A 668 -19.19 -22.73 23.53
#